data_bcf8b4cf9070095a2078e7a6a324b842
#
_entry.id   bcf8b4cf9070095a2078e7a6a324b842
#
_cell.length_a   1.000
_cell.length_b   1.000
_cell.length_c   1.000
_cell.angle_alpha   90.00
_cell.angle_beta   90.00
_cell.angle_gamma   90.00
#
_symmetry.space_group_name_H-M   'P 1'
#
loop_
_entity.id
_entity.type
_entity.pdbx_description
1 polymer ?
#
loop_
_entity_poly.entity_id
_entity_poly.type
_entity_poly.pdbx_seq_one_letter_code
_entity_poly.pdbx_strand_id
1 'polypeptide(L)'
;MEFADLIKTPKLDGVFLHDPQPLQHANAATVGTLCITGHHLLLSARQENSQELWLLHKDIDCVEKKPSMSQNVVVGGIITLKCKDLRIISLEIKYAKEFFNVSSSLEALSAIQNAELLYPFFYRPMYSILEDGYTMFRPELEFAKLISGVGMGGVSSPNVANITICMPSTSTSTSSVGSIPHPLQNGYALDAAAALVGGIGSGATVLACEWRVTNINKDFSVCATYGATLIVPKAITDEQIVLSASFRDGGRFPVLSYRHDNGATLMRSSQPLSIQGIKRCRADEAILNLVLGRSKKGFIVDTWGKGKSNTETDLHYSQWKKVNRSIGNVSSPASILDSFAKLIEACNETGCSTDKWLSRLEGSGWLSLVLNSLNASCVVAQCLDQEGSPVLVHGAKGLDSTLIVTSLVQIILNPDCRTVRGLQALIEREWIQAGHPFASRHRYSCYTPHQTRNKTSGATFVLFLDCIYQLFTQFPCSFEFSTQLLILLFEHSYFSQYGTFLCDSERERHELNVHTRTTSLWSYLNRPDVLQTLLNPLYEPNANVIWPSVAPISLELWSELYLRWVIDQRSVTTVMSQVQELVTREKELRTQLAGQLATGTAHTEMEDRKWLCPAKLKLVDVQHKCNECPKSLKRADRLNFCKPHGYKLIECMMCQSQYNTQWTCDAI
;
A
#
# COMPACT_ATOMS: atom_id res chain seq x y z
N MET A 1 -28.00 -21.35 4.79
CA MET A 1 -28.66 -20.24 5.52
C MET A 1 -29.05 -19.24 4.47
N GLU A 2 -30.31 -19.00 4.29
CA GLU A 2 -30.79 -17.96 3.37
C GLU A 2 -30.76 -16.61 4.08
N PHE A 3 -30.39 -15.55 3.40
CA PHE A 3 -30.40 -14.21 3.99
C PHE A 3 -31.79 -13.80 4.52
N ALA A 4 -32.85 -14.33 3.91
CA ALA A 4 -34.22 -14.08 4.33
C ALA A 4 -34.48 -14.45 5.81
N ASP A 5 -33.83 -15.50 6.31
CA ASP A 5 -33.98 -15.93 7.71
C ASP A 5 -33.36 -14.94 8.71
N LEU A 6 -32.39 -14.15 8.26
CA LEU A 6 -31.69 -13.15 9.07
C LEU A 6 -32.42 -11.79 9.08
N ILE A 7 -33.26 -11.52 8.09
CA ILE A 7 -33.92 -10.23 7.90
C ILE A 7 -35.34 -10.27 8.48
N LYS A 8 -35.49 -9.78 9.71
CA LYS A 8 -36.79 -9.76 10.42
C LYS A 8 -37.73 -8.65 9.98
N THR A 9 -37.16 -7.52 9.54
CA THR A 9 -37.91 -6.36 9.05
C THR A 9 -37.20 -5.81 7.81
N PRO A 10 -37.62 -6.22 6.59
CA PRO A 10 -36.90 -5.85 5.36
C PRO A 10 -37.11 -4.38 4.97
N LYS A 11 -38.21 -3.76 5.41
CA LYS A 11 -38.54 -2.37 5.13
C LYS A 11 -39.19 -1.72 6.33
N LEU A 12 -38.77 -0.49 6.66
CA LEU A 12 -39.31 0.32 7.75
C LEU A 12 -39.37 1.81 7.34
N ASP A 13 -40.56 2.38 7.39
CA ASP A 13 -40.76 3.78 7.12
C ASP A 13 -40.60 4.63 8.40
N GLY A 14 -40.25 5.90 8.23
CA GLY A 14 -40.19 6.88 9.34
C GLY A 14 -38.96 6.67 10.27
N VAL A 15 -37.86 6.15 9.75
CA VAL A 15 -36.59 6.08 10.45
C VAL A 15 -35.90 7.44 10.38
N PHE A 16 -35.38 7.92 11.52
CA PHE A 16 -34.63 9.17 11.59
C PHE A 16 -33.13 8.85 11.49
N LEU A 17 -32.47 9.43 10.50
CA LEU A 17 -31.04 9.38 10.36
C LEU A 17 -30.42 10.58 11.09
N HIS A 18 -29.60 10.30 12.08
CA HIS A 18 -28.71 11.28 12.70
C HIS A 18 -27.31 11.01 12.17
N ASP A 19 -26.90 11.76 11.16
CA ASP A 19 -25.51 11.75 10.68
C ASP A 19 -24.75 12.85 11.42
N PRO A 20 -23.70 12.54 12.18
CA PRO A 20 -22.90 13.54 12.87
C PRO A 20 -22.07 14.41 11.92
N GLN A 21 -22.15 14.19 10.60
CA GLN A 21 -21.46 15.04 9.64
C GLN A 21 -21.99 16.47 9.71
N PRO A 22 -21.11 17.47 9.81
CA PRO A 22 -21.50 18.89 9.76
C PRO A 22 -21.97 19.34 8.36
N LEU A 23 -22.27 18.41 7.49
CA LEU A 23 -22.58 18.60 6.09
C LEU A 23 -24.06 18.90 5.90
N GLN A 24 -24.40 20.18 5.73
CA GLN A 24 -25.69 20.70 5.28
C GLN A 24 -26.80 20.80 6.36
N HIS A 25 -26.91 21.96 6.94
CA HIS A 25 -27.97 22.37 7.88
C HIS A 25 -27.90 21.69 9.25
N ALA A 26 -27.30 22.38 10.18
CA ALA A 26 -27.33 22.07 11.59
C ALA A 26 -28.76 21.63 12.00
N ASN A 27 -28.88 20.42 12.54
CA ASN A 27 -30.04 19.91 13.29
C ASN A 27 -31.24 19.34 12.53
N ALA A 28 -31.21 19.04 11.26
CA ALA A 28 -32.33 18.32 10.64
C ALA A 28 -32.05 16.82 10.53
N ALA A 29 -32.58 16.01 11.45
CA ALA A 29 -32.61 14.56 11.27
C ALA A 29 -33.36 14.24 9.96
N THR A 30 -32.71 13.52 9.07
CA THR A 30 -33.35 13.12 7.81
C THR A 30 -34.28 11.95 8.07
N VAL A 31 -35.58 12.12 7.75
CA VAL A 31 -36.56 11.04 7.87
C VAL A 31 -36.62 10.27 6.55
N GLY A 32 -36.49 8.97 6.63
CA GLY A 32 -36.47 8.12 5.44
C GLY A 32 -37.13 6.77 5.63
N THR A 33 -37.09 6.00 4.54
CA THR A 33 -37.45 4.59 4.51
C THR A 33 -36.17 3.76 4.56
N LEU A 34 -36.05 2.94 5.60
CA LEU A 34 -34.96 1.98 5.76
C LEU A 34 -35.31 0.69 5.04
N CYS A 35 -34.39 0.19 4.20
CA CYS A 35 -34.49 -1.11 3.56
C CYS A 35 -33.26 -1.96 3.89
N ILE A 36 -33.47 -3.22 4.27
CA ILE A 36 -32.42 -4.19 4.57
C ILE A 36 -32.50 -5.30 3.52
N THR A 37 -31.40 -5.49 2.78
CA THR A 37 -31.20 -6.60 1.85
C THR A 37 -30.18 -7.60 2.41
N GLY A 38 -29.87 -8.66 1.68
CA GLY A 38 -28.84 -9.64 2.10
C GLY A 38 -27.45 -9.02 2.27
N HIS A 39 -27.13 -7.93 1.56
CA HIS A 39 -25.80 -7.33 1.56
C HIS A 39 -25.77 -5.86 1.94
N HIS A 40 -26.89 -5.14 1.78
CA HIS A 40 -26.91 -3.68 1.94
C HIS A 40 -28.00 -3.23 2.92
N LEU A 41 -27.66 -2.20 3.65
CA LEU A 41 -28.57 -1.29 4.29
C LEU A 41 -28.76 -0.08 3.39
N LEU A 42 -29.99 0.27 3.07
CA LEU A 42 -30.36 1.43 2.30
C LEU A 42 -31.29 2.31 3.12
N LEU A 43 -30.99 3.59 3.23
CA LEU A 43 -31.91 4.59 3.72
C LEU A 43 -32.16 5.60 2.60
N SER A 44 -33.42 5.69 2.16
CA SER A 44 -33.87 6.62 1.14
C SER A 44 -34.78 7.67 1.79
N ALA A 45 -34.36 8.94 1.75
CA ALA A 45 -35.22 10.07 2.13
C ALA A 45 -36.03 10.51 0.92
N ARG A 46 -37.35 10.67 1.10
CA ARG A 46 -38.29 11.03 0.02
C ARG A 46 -38.25 12.53 -0.38
N GLN A 47 -37.23 13.26 0.02
CA GLN A 47 -37.05 14.67 -0.35
C GLN A 47 -36.26 14.78 -1.65
N GLU A 48 -36.71 15.67 -2.54
CA GLU A 48 -35.99 16.03 -3.76
C GLU A 48 -34.57 16.52 -3.39
N ASN A 49 -33.53 15.97 -4.03
CA ASN A 49 -32.10 16.23 -3.77
C ASN A 49 -31.51 15.64 -2.48
N SER A 50 -32.19 14.74 -1.77
CA SER A 50 -31.57 14.02 -0.67
C SER A 50 -30.71 12.86 -1.20
N GLN A 51 -29.48 12.77 -0.71
CA GLN A 51 -28.61 11.63 -1.02
C GLN A 51 -29.11 10.39 -0.29
N GLU A 52 -29.20 9.26 -1.02
CA GLU A 52 -29.49 7.97 -0.41
C GLU A 52 -28.24 7.46 0.32
N LEU A 53 -28.44 6.92 1.53
CA LEU A 53 -27.39 6.23 2.25
C LEU A 53 -27.36 4.76 1.81
N TRP A 54 -26.28 4.32 1.18
CA TRP A 54 -25.98 2.94 0.87
C TRP A 54 -24.83 2.46 1.72
N LEU A 55 -25.03 1.37 2.46
CA LEU A 55 -24.02 0.79 3.33
C LEU A 55 -23.96 -0.72 3.13
N LEU A 56 -22.77 -1.27 2.86
CA LEU A 56 -22.56 -2.71 2.90
C LEU A 56 -22.60 -3.20 4.35
N HIS A 57 -23.31 -4.30 4.63
CA HIS A 57 -23.30 -4.89 5.98
C HIS A 57 -21.89 -5.26 6.44
N LYS A 58 -20.99 -5.61 5.51
CA LYS A 58 -19.59 -5.93 5.81
C LYS A 58 -18.79 -4.72 6.32
N ASP A 59 -19.23 -3.50 5.98
CA ASP A 59 -18.63 -2.26 6.49
C ASP A 59 -18.96 -2.03 7.97
N ILE A 60 -20.07 -2.54 8.48
CA ILE A 60 -20.45 -2.39 9.89
C ILE A 60 -19.45 -3.18 10.77
N ASP A 61 -18.73 -2.45 11.64
CA ASP A 61 -17.79 -3.01 12.61
C ASP A 61 -18.46 -3.31 13.96
N CYS A 62 -19.33 -2.39 14.41
CA CYS A 62 -20.04 -2.52 15.69
C CYS A 62 -21.45 -1.94 15.60
N VAL A 63 -22.42 -2.63 16.21
CA VAL A 63 -23.81 -2.17 16.35
C VAL A 63 -24.09 -1.91 17.83
N GLU A 64 -24.27 -0.64 18.20
CA GLU A 64 -24.62 -0.24 19.56
C GLU A 64 -26.11 0.04 19.65
N LYS A 65 -26.75 -0.40 20.74
CA LYS A 65 -28.19 -0.29 20.98
C LYS A 65 -28.46 0.55 22.21
N LYS A 66 -29.18 1.65 22.04
CA LYS A 66 -29.64 2.51 23.13
C LYS A 66 -31.17 2.53 23.15
N PRO A 67 -31.83 1.67 23.92
CA PRO A 67 -33.28 1.66 24.01
C PRO A 67 -33.82 2.93 24.67
N SER A 68 -34.92 3.47 24.14
CA SER A 68 -35.68 4.55 24.73
C SER A 68 -36.78 3.99 25.64
N MET A 69 -36.79 4.43 26.88
CA MET A 69 -37.70 3.93 27.92
C MET A 69 -38.84 4.92 28.20
N SER A 70 -40.08 4.44 28.31
CA SER A 70 -41.20 5.16 28.85
C SER A 70 -41.92 4.30 29.87
N GLN A 71 -42.12 4.80 31.09
CA GLN A 71 -42.73 4.05 32.19
C GLN A 71 -42.16 2.62 32.40
N ASN A 72 -40.84 2.48 32.34
CA ASN A 72 -40.11 1.22 32.43
C ASN A 72 -40.37 0.22 31.26
N VAL A 73 -40.97 0.64 30.18
CA VAL A 73 -41.19 -0.15 28.97
C VAL A 73 -40.36 0.43 27.83
N VAL A 74 -39.68 -0.44 27.04
CA VAL A 74 -38.98 0.00 25.84
C VAL A 74 -40.00 0.39 24.78
N VAL A 75 -39.96 1.65 24.32
CA VAL A 75 -40.87 2.17 23.31
C VAL A 75 -40.25 2.25 21.93
N GLY A 76 -38.93 2.31 21.84
CA GLY A 76 -38.12 2.38 20.63
C GLY A 76 -36.67 2.51 20.99
N GLY A 77 -35.83 3.11 20.17
CA GLY A 77 -34.41 3.34 20.52
C GLY A 77 -33.57 3.88 19.37
N ILE A 78 -32.32 4.12 19.69
CA ILE A 78 -31.29 4.55 18.75
C ILE A 78 -30.33 3.37 18.51
N ILE A 79 -30.11 3.02 17.24
CA ILE A 79 -29.09 2.08 16.78
C ILE A 79 -27.94 2.90 16.24
N THR A 80 -26.75 2.79 16.87
CA THR A 80 -25.54 3.44 16.37
C THR A 80 -24.69 2.41 15.64
N LEU A 81 -24.45 2.63 14.35
CA LEU A 81 -23.60 1.84 13.48
C LEU A 81 -22.23 2.50 13.43
N LYS A 82 -21.22 1.81 13.93
CA LYS A 82 -19.83 2.23 13.79
C LYS A 82 -19.20 1.41 12.67
N CYS A 83 -18.77 2.11 11.63
CA CYS A 83 -18.36 1.51 10.36
C CYS A 83 -16.84 1.38 10.25
N LYS A 84 -16.37 0.43 9.44
CA LYS A 84 -14.93 0.19 9.21
C LYS A 84 -14.30 1.31 8.37
N ASP A 85 -15.13 2.04 7.62
CA ASP A 85 -14.75 3.28 6.94
C ASP A 85 -14.57 4.47 7.90
N LEU A 86 -14.63 4.23 9.21
CA LEU A 86 -14.51 5.16 10.35
C LEU A 86 -15.77 6.01 10.59
N ARG A 87 -16.82 5.90 9.79
CA ARG A 87 -18.06 6.63 9.94
C ARG A 87 -18.88 6.09 11.12
N ILE A 88 -19.61 7.01 11.79
CA ILE A 88 -20.57 6.68 12.84
C ILE A 88 -21.94 7.18 12.38
N ILE A 89 -22.93 6.29 12.32
CA ILE A 89 -24.27 6.58 11.85
C ILE A 89 -25.26 6.20 12.97
N SER A 90 -26.22 7.06 13.28
CA SER A 90 -27.26 6.77 14.27
C SER A 90 -28.64 6.74 13.61
N LEU A 91 -29.36 5.64 13.81
CA LEU A 91 -30.71 5.41 13.32
C LEU A 91 -31.67 5.42 14.51
N GLU A 92 -32.61 6.34 14.55
CA GLU A 92 -33.66 6.36 15.57
C GLU A 92 -34.93 5.67 15.06
N ILE A 93 -35.39 4.69 15.82
CA ILE A 93 -36.57 3.87 15.51
C ILE A 93 -37.60 4.02 16.62
N LYS A 94 -38.82 4.40 16.27
CA LYS A 94 -39.87 4.76 17.22
C LYS A 94 -40.52 3.58 17.95
N TYR A 95 -40.49 2.38 17.38
CA TYR A 95 -41.20 1.23 17.93
C TYR A 95 -40.26 0.16 18.39
N ALA A 96 -40.50 -0.40 19.57
CA ALA A 96 -39.63 -1.36 20.22
C ALA A 96 -39.38 -2.63 19.40
N LYS A 97 -40.45 -3.19 18.80
CA LYS A 97 -40.36 -4.42 18.00
C LYS A 97 -39.43 -4.24 16.80
N GLU A 98 -39.64 -3.16 16.07
CA GLU A 98 -38.82 -2.79 14.89
C GLU A 98 -37.37 -2.50 15.30
N PHE A 99 -37.17 -1.78 16.40
CA PHE A 99 -35.84 -1.50 16.95
C PHE A 99 -35.05 -2.79 17.22
N PHE A 100 -35.65 -3.77 17.90
CA PHE A 100 -34.99 -5.05 18.18
C PHE A 100 -34.80 -5.89 16.90
N ASN A 101 -35.79 -5.91 16.01
CA ASN A 101 -35.70 -6.67 14.76
C ASN A 101 -34.59 -6.13 13.85
N VAL A 102 -34.55 -4.83 13.63
CA VAL A 102 -33.53 -4.17 12.79
C VAL A 102 -32.15 -4.37 13.38
N SER A 103 -31.96 -4.07 14.69
CA SER A 103 -30.65 -4.24 15.33
C SER A 103 -30.15 -5.68 15.28
N SER A 104 -31.02 -6.67 15.53
CA SER A 104 -30.68 -8.09 15.46
C SER A 104 -30.34 -8.53 14.02
N SER A 105 -31.05 -8.01 13.02
CA SER A 105 -30.75 -8.31 11.61
C SER A 105 -29.39 -7.74 11.20
N LEU A 106 -29.08 -6.51 11.59
CA LEU A 106 -27.80 -5.86 11.26
C LEU A 106 -26.61 -6.56 11.94
N GLU A 107 -26.75 -6.97 13.21
CA GLU A 107 -25.73 -7.77 13.91
C GLU A 107 -25.49 -9.11 13.21
N ALA A 108 -26.54 -9.80 12.80
CA ALA A 108 -26.42 -11.10 12.14
C ALA A 108 -25.79 -10.98 10.74
N LEU A 109 -26.21 -10.00 9.93
CA LEU A 109 -25.72 -9.78 8.58
C LEU A 109 -24.28 -9.26 8.54
N SER A 110 -23.88 -8.39 9.48
CA SER A 110 -22.49 -7.90 9.58
C SER A 110 -21.51 -8.97 10.07
N ALA A 111 -22.00 -9.98 10.80
CA ALA A 111 -21.19 -11.07 11.34
C ALA A 111 -20.91 -12.21 10.35
N ILE A 112 -21.47 -12.19 9.14
CA ILE A 112 -21.28 -13.25 8.12
C ILE A 112 -19.79 -13.38 7.76
N GLN A 113 -19.26 -14.61 7.86
CA GLN A 113 -17.86 -14.93 7.63
C GLN A 113 -17.61 -15.84 6.44
N ASN A 114 -18.65 -16.59 6.02
CA ASN A 114 -18.53 -17.43 4.83
C ASN A 114 -18.25 -16.53 3.62
N ALA A 115 -17.05 -16.70 3.03
CA ALA A 115 -16.62 -15.89 1.91
C ALA A 115 -17.58 -15.95 0.71
N GLU A 116 -18.16 -17.13 0.43
CA GLU A 116 -19.10 -17.32 -0.67
C GLU A 116 -20.43 -16.55 -0.51
N LEU A 117 -20.77 -16.17 0.71
CA LEU A 117 -21.94 -15.34 1.01
C LEU A 117 -21.63 -13.84 1.00
N LEU A 118 -20.39 -13.43 0.78
CA LEU A 118 -20.01 -12.00 0.71
C LEU A 118 -20.40 -11.41 -0.64
N TYR A 119 -20.68 -10.14 -0.65
CA TYR A 119 -21.20 -9.41 -1.81
C TYR A 119 -20.37 -9.54 -3.09
N PRO A 120 -19.01 -9.63 -3.09
CA PRO A 120 -18.24 -9.83 -4.31
C PRO A 120 -18.68 -11.02 -5.18
N PHE A 121 -19.19 -12.10 -4.60
CA PHE A 121 -19.70 -13.25 -5.36
C PHE A 121 -21.06 -12.99 -6.04
N PHE A 122 -21.77 -11.96 -5.61
CA PHE A 122 -23.08 -11.57 -6.15
C PHE A 122 -23.01 -10.32 -7.02
N TYR A 123 -21.95 -9.53 -6.86
CA TYR A 123 -21.77 -8.30 -7.63
C TYR A 123 -21.56 -8.58 -9.12
N ARG A 124 -22.26 -7.81 -9.93
CA ARG A 124 -22.06 -7.79 -11.39
C ARG A 124 -21.89 -6.33 -11.81
N PRO A 125 -20.75 -5.97 -12.42
CA PRO A 125 -20.53 -4.59 -12.84
C PRO A 125 -21.53 -4.20 -13.93
N MET A 126 -22.08 -2.98 -13.81
CA MET A 126 -22.95 -2.39 -14.82
C MET A 126 -22.17 -1.66 -15.92
N TYR A 127 -20.85 -1.72 -15.89
CA TYR A 127 -19.94 -1.15 -16.86
C TYR A 127 -19.17 -2.23 -17.60
N SER A 128 -18.68 -1.91 -18.80
CA SER A 128 -17.83 -2.82 -19.55
C SER A 128 -16.46 -2.93 -18.89
N ILE A 129 -16.00 -4.15 -18.66
CA ILE A 129 -14.64 -4.42 -18.20
C ILE A 129 -13.72 -4.28 -19.39
N LEU A 130 -12.90 -3.22 -19.40
CA LEU A 130 -11.94 -2.93 -20.47
C LEU A 130 -10.67 -3.80 -20.32
N GLU A 131 -10.21 -3.96 -19.10
CA GLU A 131 -9.09 -4.81 -18.73
C GLU A 131 -9.47 -5.70 -17.56
N ASP A 132 -9.22 -7.00 -17.66
CA ASP A 132 -9.41 -7.91 -16.53
C ASP A 132 -8.25 -7.78 -15.55
N GLY A 133 -8.54 -7.18 -14.38
CA GLY A 133 -7.56 -6.92 -13.34
C GLY A 133 -6.87 -8.17 -12.79
N TYR A 134 -7.49 -9.34 -12.85
CA TYR A 134 -6.85 -10.58 -12.44
C TYR A 134 -5.78 -11.08 -13.42
N THR A 135 -5.82 -10.62 -14.66
CA THR A 135 -4.83 -10.99 -15.69
C THR A 135 -3.75 -9.93 -15.90
N MET A 136 -3.92 -8.72 -15.34
CA MET A 136 -2.97 -7.61 -15.51
C MET A 136 -1.60 -7.89 -14.89
N PHE A 137 -1.58 -8.51 -13.72
CA PHE A 137 -0.38 -8.74 -12.91
C PHE A 137 -0.10 -10.23 -12.76
N ARG A 138 0.01 -10.93 -13.91
CA ARG A 138 0.35 -12.36 -13.89
C ARG A 138 1.71 -12.59 -13.26
N PRO A 139 1.84 -13.54 -12.31
CA PRO A 139 3.11 -13.81 -11.64
C PRO A 139 4.26 -14.04 -12.61
N GLU A 140 4.02 -14.74 -13.72
CA GLU A 140 5.05 -15.06 -14.70
C GLU A 140 5.65 -13.80 -15.34
N LEU A 141 4.82 -12.81 -15.66
CA LEU A 141 5.26 -11.55 -16.26
C LEU A 141 5.97 -10.67 -15.24
N GLU A 142 5.40 -10.53 -14.05
CA GLU A 142 6.00 -9.75 -12.96
C GLU A 142 7.34 -10.36 -12.49
N PHE A 143 7.41 -11.68 -12.42
CA PHE A 143 8.64 -12.37 -12.06
C PHE A 143 9.72 -12.29 -13.14
N ALA A 144 9.34 -12.31 -14.42
CA ALA A 144 10.27 -12.08 -15.52
C ALA A 144 10.91 -10.68 -15.43
N LYS A 145 10.13 -9.64 -15.09
CA LYS A 145 10.67 -8.28 -14.84
C LYS A 145 11.68 -8.27 -13.70
N LEU A 146 11.36 -8.91 -12.57
CA LEU A 146 12.26 -8.99 -11.41
C LEU A 146 13.57 -9.73 -11.72
N ILE A 147 13.51 -10.80 -12.51
CA ILE A 147 14.69 -11.61 -12.88
C ILE A 147 15.57 -10.84 -13.87
N SER A 148 14.98 -10.20 -14.87
CA SER A 148 15.72 -9.48 -15.92
C SER A 148 16.46 -8.25 -15.40
N GLY A 149 16.04 -7.66 -14.27
CA GLY A 149 16.66 -6.45 -13.72
C GLY A 149 16.57 -5.24 -14.64
N VAL A 150 15.61 -5.23 -15.57
CA VAL A 150 15.37 -4.07 -16.43
C VAL A 150 14.55 -3.06 -15.63
N GLY A 151 15.23 -2.16 -14.97
CA GLY A 151 14.62 -0.94 -14.45
C GLY A 151 14.11 -0.13 -15.65
N MET A 152 12.81 0.15 -15.70
CA MET A 152 12.19 0.97 -16.76
C MET A 152 12.52 2.47 -16.57
N GLY A 153 13.79 2.79 -16.59
CA GLY A 153 14.31 4.17 -16.72
C GLY A 153 14.56 4.56 -18.17
N GLY A 154 13.65 4.26 -19.07
CA GLY A 154 13.79 4.62 -20.49
C GLY A 154 12.44 4.53 -21.19
N VAL A 155 11.90 5.69 -21.57
CA VAL A 155 10.72 5.83 -22.44
C VAL A 155 11.02 5.15 -23.77
N SER A 156 10.59 3.92 -23.95
CA SER A 156 10.22 3.34 -25.24
C SER A 156 9.39 2.11 -24.98
N SER A 157 8.12 2.17 -25.38
CA SER A 157 7.24 1.00 -25.43
C SER A 157 7.95 -0.12 -26.20
N PRO A 158 8.27 -1.25 -25.60
CA PRO A 158 8.62 -2.42 -26.40
C PRO A 158 7.33 -2.95 -26.99
N ASN A 159 7.29 -3.07 -28.30
CA ASN A 159 6.29 -3.86 -29.01
C ASN A 159 6.26 -5.27 -28.40
N VAL A 160 5.25 -5.57 -27.60
CA VAL A 160 5.00 -6.87 -26.97
C VAL A 160 4.49 -7.91 -28.00
N ALA A 161 4.75 -7.71 -29.28
CA ALA A 161 4.17 -8.53 -30.35
C ALA A 161 4.88 -9.86 -30.60
N ASN A 162 6.00 -10.21 -29.93
CA ASN A 162 6.75 -11.42 -30.25
C ASN A 162 7.28 -12.24 -29.06
N ILE A 163 6.52 -12.36 -27.97
CA ILE A 163 6.80 -13.41 -26.99
C ILE A 163 5.74 -14.51 -27.17
N THR A 164 6.08 -15.49 -28.01
CA THR A 164 5.27 -16.72 -28.15
C THR A 164 5.50 -17.59 -26.92
N ILE A 165 4.57 -17.53 -25.96
CA ILE A 165 4.52 -18.48 -24.85
C ILE A 165 3.80 -19.73 -25.37
N CYS A 166 4.53 -20.82 -25.57
CA CYS A 166 3.93 -22.11 -25.86
C CYS A 166 3.14 -22.61 -24.63
N MET A 167 1.83 -22.50 -24.72
CA MET A 167 0.91 -23.17 -23.78
C MET A 167 0.77 -24.64 -24.18
N PRO A 168 0.71 -25.58 -23.23
CA PRO A 168 0.34 -26.94 -23.56
C PRO A 168 -1.14 -26.99 -23.95
N SER A 169 -1.39 -27.30 -25.21
CA SER A 169 -2.72 -27.55 -25.75
C SER A 169 -3.32 -28.82 -25.16
N THR A 170 -4.49 -28.70 -24.54
CA THR A 170 -5.37 -29.83 -24.21
C THR A 170 -5.78 -30.52 -25.51
N SER A 171 -5.33 -31.74 -25.70
CA SER A 171 -5.67 -32.58 -26.84
C SER A 171 -7.03 -33.20 -26.65
N THR A 172 -7.99 -32.87 -27.50
CA THR A 172 -9.12 -33.74 -27.85
C THR A 172 -8.65 -34.71 -28.92
N SER A 173 -8.85 -35.95 -28.64
CA SER A 173 -8.48 -37.11 -29.44
C SER A 173 -9.29 -37.22 -30.74
N THR A 174 -8.59 -37.30 -31.88
CA THR A 174 -9.06 -38.15 -33.01
C THR A 174 -7.85 -38.83 -33.64
N SER A 175 -7.99 -40.11 -33.81
CA SER A 175 -7.01 -41.09 -34.28
C SER A 175 -6.57 -40.93 -35.72
N SER A 176 -5.27 -41.03 -36.02
CA SER A 176 -4.75 -41.81 -37.17
C SER A 176 -3.22 -42.02 -37.06
N VAL A 177 -2.86 -43.21 -37.46
CA VAL A 177 -1.62 -43.97 -37.40
C VAL A 177 -0.43 -43.32 -38.10
N GLY A 178 0.78 -43.47 -37.48
CA GLY A 178 2.02 -43.54 -38.26
C GLY A 178 3.25 -42.90 -37.64
N SER A 179 4.18 -43.75 -37.22
CA SER A 179 5.65 -43.57 -37.19
C SER A 179 6.29 -42.86 -35.97
N ILE A 180 6.99 -43.67 -35.17
CA ILE A 180 8.00 -43.34 -34.15
C ILE A 180 9.27 -42.77 -34.85
N PRO A 181 9.97 -41.76 -34.31
CA PRO A 181 11.12 -42.04 -33.45
C PRO A 181 11.41 -41.05 -32.29
N HIS A 182 11.88 -41.64 -31.20
CA HIS A 182 12.82 -41.23 -30.16
C HIS A 182 12.77 -39.89 -29.44
N PRO A 183 13.15 -39.87 -28.14
CA PRO A 183 12.91 -38.78 -27.21
C PRO A 183 14.08 -37.80 -27.15
N LEU A 184 13.83 -36.52 -27.19
CA LEU A 184 14.82 -35.49 -26.83
C LEU A 184 14.19 -34.44 -25.93
N GLN A 185 14.66 -34.51 -24.68
CA GLN A 185 14.94 -33.40 -23.77
C GLN A 185 14.06 -32.14 -23.79
N ASN A 186 13.16 -32.07 -22.82
CA ASN A 186 12.60 -30.86 -22.29
C ASN A 186 13.70 -30.06 -21.56
N GLY A 187 14.04 -28.86 -22.07
CA GLY A 187 15.03 -28.04 -21.37
C GLY A 187 15.44 -26.72 -22.04
N TYR A 188 14.77 -26.26 -23.08
CA TYR A 188 15.24 -25.06 -23.79
C TYR A 188 14.10 -24.09 -24.14
N ALA A 189 13.70 -23.25 -23.18
CA ALA A 189 12.82 -22.12 -23.49
C ALA A 189 13.24 -20.82 -22.77
N LEU A 190 14.34 -20.80 -22.02
CA LEU A 190 14.83 -19.61 -21.31
C LEU A 190 16.13 -19.03 -21.90
N ASP A 191 16.80 -19.73 -22.82
CA ASP A 191 18.07 -19.24 -23.40
C ASP A 191 17.90 -18.23 -24.54
N ALA A 192 16.71 -18.04 -25.06
CA ALA A 192 16.48 -17.09 -26.15
C ALA A 192 16.41 -15.60 -25.72
N ALA A 193 16.19 -15.32 -24.45
CA ALA A 193 16.19 -13.95 -23.93
C ALA A 193 17.60 -13.43 -23.58
N ALA A 194 18.56 -14.34 -23.38
CA ALA A 194 19.95 -13.98 -23.08
C ALA A 194 20.80 -13.70 -24.34
N ALA A 195 20.34 -14.09 -25.52
CA ALA A 195 21.10 -13.97 -26.77
C ALA A 195 20.96 -12.64 -27.50
N LEU A 196 20.10 -11.71 -27.06
CA LEU A 196 19.82 -10.42 -27.75
C LEU A 196 20.54 -9.20 -27.13
N VAL A 197 21.41 -9.39 -26.14
CA VAL A 197 22.26 -8.31 -25.58
C VAL A 197 23.74 -8.66 -25.75
N GLY A 198 24.13 -9.02 -26.95
CA GLY A 198 25.53 -9.23 -27.35
C GLY A 198 25.99 -8.07 -28.23
N GLY A 199 26.54 -7.01 -27.63
CA GLY A 199 27.23 -5.96 -28.41
C GLY A 199 27.82 -4.85 -27.54
N ILE A 200 29.18 -4.96 -27.40
CA ILE A 200 30.12 -3.88 -27.05
C ILE A 200 30.41 -3.62 -25.57
N GLY A 201 31.67 -3.94 -25.17
CA GLY A 201 32.36 -3.29 -24.05
C GLY A 201 32.89 -4.24 -23.00
N SER A 202 34.16 -4.59 -23.11
CA SER A 202 35.01 -5.29 -22.17
C SER A 202 34.85 -4.84 -20.71
N GLY A 203 34.68 -5.80 -19.82
CA GLY A 203 34.92 -5.60 -18.39
C GLY A 203 34.07 -6.50 -17.53
N ALA A 204 34.67 -7.61 -17.05
CA ALA A 204 34.22 -8.42 -15.92
C ALA A 204 32.73 -8.79 -15.88
N THR A 205 32.38 -9.92 -16.45
CA THR A 205 31.15 -10.65 -16.19
C THR A 205 31.02 -10.89 -14.67
N VAL A 206 30.27 -10.01 -14.00
CA VAL A 206 29.84 -10.27 -12.63
C VAL A 206 28.90 -11.46 -12.71
N LEU A 207 29.27 -12.62 -12.21
CA LEU A 207 28.38 -13.76 -12.04
C LEU A 207 27.36 -13.39 -10.95
N ALA A 208 26.34 -12.66 -11.34
CA ALA A 208 25.18 -12.42 -10.49
C ALA A 208 24.50 -13.76 -10.21
N CYS A 209 23.88 -13.90 -9.03
CA CYS A 209 23.06 -15.05 -8.74
C CYS A 209 21.99 -15.20 -9.81
N GLU A 210 21.97 -16.33 -10.50
CA GLU A 210 20.91 -16.64 -11.45
C GLU A 210 19.66 -17.10 -10.73
N TRP A 211 18.50 -16.68 -11.23
CA TRP A 211 17.19 -16.94 -10.64
C TRP A 211 16.35 -17.84 -11.56
N ARG A 212 15.50 -18.65 -10.95
CA ARG A 212 14.48 -19.41 -11.67
C ARG A 212 13.11 -19.23 -11.04
N VAL A 213 12.10 -19.32 -11.85
CA VAL A 213 10.71 -19.48 -11.42
C VAL A 213 10.49 -20.95 -11.08
N THR A 214 9.87 -21.22 -9.94
CA THR A 214 9.52 -22.58 -9.51
C THR A 214 8.03 -22.70 -9.26
N ASN A 215 7.46 -23.81 -9.67
CA ASN A 215 6.06 -24.20 -9.43
C ASN A 215 5.95 -25.28 -8.34
N ILE A 216 6.98 -25.44 -7.51
CA ILE A 216 6.99 -26.45 -6.43
C ILE A 216 5.82 -26.29 -5.48
N ASN A 217 5.27 -25.07 -5.36
CA ASN A 217 4.13 -24.78 -4.51
C ASN A 217 2.79 -24.78 -5.27
N LYS A 218 2.70 -25.35 -6.48
CA LYS A 218 1.50 -25.34 -7.32
C LYS A 218 0.26 -25.84 -6.57
N ASP A 219 0.46 -26.86 -5.73
CA ASP A 219 -0.62 -27.47 -4.95
C ASP A 219 -0.68 -26.92 -3.51
N PHE A 220 0.06 -25.85 -3.22
CA PHE A 220 0.15 -25.21 -1.90
C PHE A 220 0.63 -26.15 -0.77
N SER A 221 1.27 -27.27 -1.13
CA SER A 221 1.69 -28.31 -0.18
C SER A 221 2.98 -27.96 0.57
N VAL A 222 3.88 -27.17 -0.04
CA VAL A 222 5.14 -26.73 0.57
C VAL A 222 4.91 -25.55 1.51
N CYS A 223 4.11 -24.59 1.08
CA CYS A 223 3.73 -23.42 1.89
C CYS A 223 2.29 -22.99 1.55
N ALA A 224 1.37 -23.22 2.47
CA ALA A 224 -0.05 -22.92 2.27
C ALA A 224 -0.37 -21.42 2.09
N THR A 225 0.54 -20.53 2.51
CA THR A 225 0.33 -19.08 2.48
C THR A 225 1.08 -18.36 1.37
N TYR A 226 2.04 -18.99 0.69
CA TYR A 226 2.65 -18.44 -0.51
C TYR A 226 1.80 -18.73 -1.75
N GLY A 227 1.97 -17.91 -2.79
CA GLY A 227 1.42 -18.19 -4.11
C GLY A 227 1.95 -19.49 -4.72
N ALA A 228 1.28 -19.96 -5.77
CA ALA A 228 1.64 -21.20 -6.47
C ALA A 228 3.03 -21.14 -7.14
N THR A 229 3.42 -19.96 -7.60
CA THR A 229 4.64 -19.68 -8.34
C THR A 229 5.57 -18.79 -7.53
N LEU A 230 6.86 -19.10 -7.46
CA LEU A 230 7.84 -18.39 -6.63
C LEU A 230 9.17 -18.24 -7.38
N ILE A 231 10.02 -17.32 -6.91
CA ILE A 231 11.36 -17.10 -7.46
C ILE A 231 12.41 -17.55 -6.44
N VAL A 232 13.31 -18.40 -6.88
CA VAL A 232 14.42 -18.94 -6.07
C VAL A 232 15.73 -18.91 -6.86
N PRO A 233 16.91 -19.01 -6.20
CA PRO A 233 18.17 -19.19 -6.91
C PRO A 233 18.15 -20.42 -7.81
N LYS A 234 18.63 -20.31 -9.05
CA LYS A 234 18.59 -21.37 -10.07
C LYS A 234 19.29 -22.66 -9.63
N ALA A 235 20.37 -22.55 -8.86
CA ALA A 235 21.17 -23.68 -8.39
C ALA A 235 20.52 -24.47 -7.23
N ILE A 236 19.42 -23.98 -6.64
CA ILE A 236 18.70 -24.67 -5.56
C ILE A 236 17.74 -25.70 -6.15
N THR A 237 17.82 -26.94 -5.65
CA THR A 237 16.90 -28.01 -6.05
C THR A 237 15.56 -27.91 -5.29
N ASP A 238 14.55 -28.57 -5.82
CA ASP A 238 13.22 -28.55 -5.20
C ASP A 238 13.22 -29.28 -3.84
N GLU A 239 14.05 -30.33 -3.68
CA GLU A 239 14.23 -31.01 -2.39
C GLU A 239 14.84 -30.08 -1.34
N GLN A 240 15.80 -29.24 -1.74
CA GLN A 240 16.38 -28.24 -0.84
C GLN A 240 15.35 -27.19 -0.43
N ILE A 241 14.44 -26.79 -1.33
CA ILE A 241 13.34 -25.90 -1.00
C ILE A 241 12.44 -26.51 0.07
N VAL A 242 12.04 -27.77 -0.08
CA VAL A 242 11.21 -28.48 0.90
C VAL A 242 11.89 -28.56 2.27
N LEU A 243 13.20 -28.83 2.30
CA LEU A 243 13.99 -28.85 3.54
C LEU A 243 14.05 -27.47 4.20
N SER A 244 14.27 -26.40 3.43
CA SER A 244 14.26 -25.04 3.95
C SER A 244 12.85 -24.65 4.46
N ALA A 245 11.78 -25.04 3.74
CA ALA A 245 10.41 -24.81 4.16
C ALA A 245 10.11 -25.49 5.51
N SER A 246 10.57 -26.73 5.73
CA SER A 246 10.37 -27.42 7.01
C SER A 246 11.09 -26.75 8.19
N PHE A 247 12.11 -25.92 7.90
CA PHE A 247 12.87 -25.18 8.91
C PHE A 247 12.27 -23.80 9.22
N ARG A 248 11.41 -23.26 8.35
CA ARG A 248 10.80 -21.94 8.51
C ARG A 248 9.34 -22.03 8.97
N ASP A 249 8.91 -21.10 9.83
CA ASP A 249 7.54 -21.07 10.36
C ASP A 249 6.51 -21.00 9.22
N GLY A 250 5.53 -21.90 9.23
CA GLY A 250 4.52 -21.99 8.18
C GLY A 250 5.06 -22.36 6.79
N GLY A 251 6.26 -22.93 6.70
CA GLY A 251 6.85 -23.30 5.43
C GLY A 251 7.36 -22.14 4.59
N ARG A 252 7.42 -20.94 5.14
CA ARG A 252 7.76 -19.72 4.39
C ARG A 252 9.28 -19.55 4.24
N PHE A 253 9.87 -20.35 3.36
CA PHE A 253 11.30 -20.31 3.02
C PHE A 253 11.69 -19.00 2.34
N PRO A 254 13.01 -18.67 2.29
CA PRO A 254 13.50 -17.45 1.64
C PRO A 254 13.16 -17.41 0.14
N VAL A 255 12.43 -16.37 -0.30
CA VAL A 255 12.08 -16.12 -1.70
C VAL A 255 12.50 -14.71 -2.11
N LEU A 256 12.74 -14.49 -3.40
CA LEU A 256 13.05 -13.17 -3.95
C LEU A 256 11.81 -12.27 -3.84
N SER A 257 11.99 -11.07 -3.31
CA SER A 257 11.00 -9.99 -3.26
C SER A 257 11.33 -8.87 -4.25
N TYR A 258 12.61 -8.47 -4.31
CA TYR A 258 13.06 -7.40 -5.20
C TYR A 258 14.53 -7.58 -5.57
N ARG A 259 14.89 -7.12 -6.76
CA ARG A 259 16.27 -7.02 -7.22
C ARG A 259 16.56 -5.57 -7.60
N HIS A 260 17.55 -4.99 -6.96
CA HIS A 260 17.98 -3.63 -7.21
C HIS A 260 18.89 -3.53 -8.44
N ASP A 261 19.00 -2.36 -9.06
CA ASP A 261 19.75 -2.13 -10.31
C ASP A 261 21.23 -2.46 -10.18
N ASN A 262 21.81 -2.29 -8.98
CA ASN A 262 23.19 -2.67 -8.68
C ASN A 262 23.42 -4.19 -8.51
N GLY A 263 22.34 -4.99 -8.63
CA GLY A 263 22.36 -6.44 -8.47
C GLY A 263 22.11 -6.94 -7.04
N ALA A 264 22.04 -6.05 -6.04
CA ALA A 264 21.68 -6.44 -4.68
C ALA A 264 20.22 -6.93 -4.62
N THR A 265 19.94 -7.90 -3.76
CA THR A 265 18.66 -8.59 -3.72
C THR A 265 18.00 -8.48 -2.36
N LEU A 266 16.70 -8.25 -2.37
CA LEU A 266 15.83 -8.30 -1.20
C LEU A 266 15.09 -9.63 -1.20
N MET A 267 15.20 -10.36 -0.11
CA MET A 267 14.48 -11.60 0.12
C MET A 267 13.55 -11.46 1.32
N ARG A 268 12.50 -12.27 1.35
CA ARG A 268 11.60 -12.40 2.51
C ARG A 268 11.40 -13.85 2.91
N SER A 269 11.19 -14.07 4.21
CA SER A 269 10.84 -15.37 4.79
C SER A 269 10.06 -15.20 6.10
N SER A 270 9.72 -16.30 6.76
CA SER A 270 9.39 -16.34 8.17
C SER A 270 10.63 -16.58 9.03
N GLN A 271 10.47 -16.51 10.35
CA GLN A 271 11.53 -16.88 11.30
C GLN A 271 11.88 -18.37 11.19
N PRO A 272 13.13 -18.76 11.52
CA PRO A 272 13.49 -20.16 11.68
C PRO A 272 12.73 -20.78 12.86
N LEU A 273 12.34 -22.05 12.74
CA LEU A 273 11.73 -22.80 13.83
C LEU A 273 12.82 -23.30 14.80
N SER A 274 12.70 -22.94 16.07
CA SER A 274 13.43 -23.58 17.15
C SER A 274 12.77 -24.89 17.56
N ILE A 275 12.88 -25.90 16.72
CA ILE A 275 12.44 -27.25 17.11
C ILE A 275 13.51 -27.85 18.03
N GLN A 276 13.10 -28.48 19.13
CA GLN A 276 14.03 -29.14 20.06
C GLN A 276 14.98 -30.08 19.29
N GLY A 277 16.26 -29.73 19.29
CA GLY A 277 17.32 -30.49 18.61
C GLY A 277 17.74 -30.04 17.21
N ILE A 278 16.89 -29.31 16.45
CA ILE A 278 17.24 -28.83 15.11
C ILE A 278 17.59 -27.33 15.18
N LYS A 279 18.90 -27.05 15.27
CA LYS A 279 19.42 -25.67 15.30
C LYS A 279 19.99 -25.21 13.96
N ARG A 280 19.96 -26.06 12.92
CA ARG A 280 20.65 -25.84 11.64
C ARG A 280 19.91 -26.46 10.48
N CYS A 281 19.81 -25.73 9.35
CA CYS A 281 19.34 -26.24 8.09
C CYS A 281 20.33 -25.88 6.96
N ARG A 282 21.09 -26.88 6.47
CA ARG A 282 22.07 -26.67 5.40
C ARG A 282 21.43 -26.19 4.09
N ALA A 283 20.19 -26.58 3.81
CA ALA A 283 19.46 -26.15 2.62
C ALA A 283 19.12 -24.65 2.70
N ASP A 284 18.68 -24.15 3.86
CA ASP A 284 18.40 -22.74 4.09
C ASP A 284 19.69 -21.88 3.99
N GLU A 285 20.80 -22.38 4.59
CA GLU A 285 22.12 -21.75 4.47
C GLU A 285 22.59 -21.70 3.02
N ALA A 286 22.34 -22.77 2.23
CA ALA A 286 22.72 -22.82 0.81
C ALA A 286 21.97 -21.77 -0.02
N ILE A 287 20.67 -21.57 0.24
CA ILE A 287 19.88 -20.51 -0.41
C ILE A 287 20.53 -19.15 -0.17
N LEU A 288 20.81 -18.82 1.10
CA LEU A 288 21.37 -17.51 1.46
C LEU A 288 22.80 -17.34 0.95
N ASN A 289 23.64 -18.40 0.99
CA ASN A 289 25.01 -18.32 0.48
C ASN A 289 25.06 -18.10 -1.04
N LEU A 290 24.14 -18.70 -1.80
CA LEU A 290 24.02 -18.44 -3.24
C LEU A 290 23.63 -17.00 -3.52
N VAL A 291 22.68 -16.45 -2.75
CA VAL A 291 22.24 -15.06 -2.86
C VAL A 291 23.36 -14.08 -2.51
N LEU A 292 24.17 -14.42 -1.51
CA LEU A 292 25.33 -13.61 -1.14
C LEU A 292 26.30 -13.43 -2.32
N GLY A 293 26.48 -14.45 -3.15
CA GLY A 293 27.32 -14.42 -4.35
C GLY A 293 28.73 -13.92 -4.06
N ARG A 294 29.13 -12.80 -4.70
CA ARG A 294 30.42 -12.15 -4.48
C ARG A 294 30.42 -11.08 -3.38
N SER A 295 29.26 -10.79 -2.81
CA SER A 295 29.17 -9.81 -1.72
C SER A 295 29.92 -10.31 -0.50
N LYS A 296 30.72 -9.45 0.13
CA LYS A 296 31.50 -9.84 1.32
C LYS A 296 30.61 -10.10 2.54
N LYS A 297 29.44 -9.50 2.58
CA LYS A 297 28.46 -9.61 3.66
C LYS A 297 27.05 -9.46 3.14
N GLY A 298 26.10 -10.08 3.82
CA GLY A 298 24.67 -9.86 3.69
C GLY A 298 24.05 -9.42 5.02
N PHE A 299 22.78 -9.05 5.00
CA PHE A 299 22.05 -8.65 6.20
C PHE A 299 20.80 -9.50 6.39
N ILE A 300 20.59 -9.95 7.62
CA ILE A 300 19.34 -10.56 8.07
C ILE A 300 18.66 -9.54 8.98
N VAL A 301 17.54 -9.01 8.54
CA VAL A 301 16.76 -8.00 9.28
C VAL A 301 15.56 -8.67 9.93
N ASP A 302 15.59 -8.74 11.28
CA ASP A 302 14.48 -9.26 12.08
C ASP A 302 13.55 -8.10 12.47
N THR A 303 12.30 -8.17 12.02
CA THR A 303 11.26 -7.17 12.28
C THR A 303 10.35 -7.51 13.44
N TRP A 304 10.57 -8.67 14.12
CA TRP A 304 9.68 -9.18 15.16
C TRP A 304 9.89 -8.56 16.54
N GLY A 305 11.11 -8.26 16.94
CA GLY A 305 11.38 -7.65 18.22
C GLY A 305 12.25 -8.44 19.18
N LYS A 306 12.60 -7.80 20.28
CA LYS A 306 13.57 -8.28 21.28
C LYS A 306 13.15 -9.62 21.90
N GLY A 307 13.98 -10.61 21.79
CA GLY A 307 14.18 -11.57 22.88
C GLY A 307 13.93 -13.05 22.60
N LYS A 308 13.58 -13.52 21.37
CA LYS A 308 13.37 -14.97 21.15
C LYS A 308 14.02 -15.58 19.93
N SER A 309 14.69 -14.82 19.08
CA SER A 309 15.32 -15.35 17.86
C SER A 309 16.84 -15.48 18.01
N ASN A 310 17.29 -16.44 18.84
CA ASN A 310 18.70 -16.89 18.84
C ASN A 310 18.94 -18.12 17.95
N THR A 311 18.07 -18.34 16.96
CA THR A 311 18.05 -19.58 16.19
C THR A 311 18.95 -19.55 14.95
N GLU A 312 19.22 -18.37 14.42
CA GLU A 312 20.25 -18.16 13.40
C GLU A 312 21.54 -17.84 14.13
N THR A 313 22.35 -18.84 14.40
CA THR A 313 23.64 -18.64 15.10
C THR A 313 24.66 -18.05 14.14
N ASP A 314 25.49 -17.11 14.59
CA ASP A 314 26.54 -16.48 13.80
C ASP A 314 27.53 -17.51 13.19
N LEU A 315 27.65 -18.70 13.80
CA LEU A 315 28.43 -19.81 13.30
C LEU A 315 27.95 -20.35 11.95
N HIS A 316 26.65 -20.32 11.65
CA HIS A 316 26.07 -20.93 10.45
C HIS A 316 25.85 -19.91 9.33
N TYR A 317 25.65 -18.66 9.71
CA TYR A 317 25.44 -17.52 8.81
C TYR A 317 26.55 -16.47 8.98
N SER A 318 27.81 -16.90 9.02
CA SER A 318 28.99 -16.08 9.38
C SER A 318 29.18 -14.84 8.51
N GLN A 319 28.70 -14.86 7.26
CA GLN A 319 28.77 -13.72 6.33
C GLN A 319 27.52 -12.85 6.39
N TRP A 320 26.53 -13.19 7.23
CA TRP A 320 25.27 -12.47 7.37
C TRP A 320 25.23 -11.75 8.71
N LYS A 321 25.21 -10.41 8.63
CA LYS A 321 25.05 -9.55 9.82
C LYS A 321 23.57 -9.48 10.21
N LYS A 322 23.26 -9.86 11.45
CA LYS A 322 21.90 -9.73 11.99
C LYS A 322 21.65 -8.32 12.47
N VAL A 323 20.49 -7.78 12.10
CA VAL A 323 20.02 -6.45 12.46
C VAL A 323 18.60 -6.59 12.98
N ASN A 324 18.37 -6.21 14.23
CA ASN A 324 17.03 -6.16 14.78
C ASN A 324 16.41 -4.78 14.49
N ARG A 325 15.28 -4.76 13.81
CA ARG A 325 14.49 -3.57 13.47
C ARG A 325 13.02 -3.83 13.73
N SER A 326 12.69 -4.01 15.00
CA SER A 326 11.30 -4.22 15.44
C SER A 326 10.42 -3.03 15.07
N ILE A 327 9.27 -3.30 14.48
CA ILE A 327 8.22 -2.32 14.29
C ILE A 327 7.46 -2.16 15.59
N GLY A 328 8.02 -1.39 16.53
CA GLY A 328 7.46 -1.13 17.86
C GLY A 328 7.62 -2.29 18.86
N ASN A 329 7.11 -2.11 20.07
CA ASN A 329 7.01 -3.17 21.10
C ASN A 329 5.91 -4.20 20.79
N VAL A 330 5.45 -4.26 19.56
CA VAL A 330 4.22 -4.89 19.14
C VAL A 330 4.48 -6.32 18.72
N SER A 331 4.16 -7.22 19.61
CA SER A 331 4.34 -8.66 19.40
C SER A 331 3.21 -9.35 18.62
N SER A 332 2.20 -8.63 18.15
CA SER A 332 1.07 -9.25 17.43
C SER A 332 0.31 -8.25 16.54
N PRO A 333 -0.38 -8.73 15.48
CA PRO A 333 -1.27 -7.88 14.69
C PRO A 333 -2.34 -7.17 15.51
N ALA A 334 -2.83 -7.81 16.59
CA ALA A 334 -3.84 -7.24 17.49
C ALA A 334 -3.38 -5.95 18.15
N SER A 335 -2.11 -5.82 18.50
CA SER A 335 -1.59 -4.60 19.13
C SER A 335 -1.43 -3.44 18.13
N ILE A 336 -1.24 -3.71 16.82
CA ILE A 336 -1.35 -2.68 15.77
C ILE A 336 -2.81 -2.18 15.72
N LEU A 337 -3.78 -3.09 15.78
CA LEU A 337 -5.20 -2.73 15.83
C LEU A 337 -5.57 -1.94 17.08
N ASP A 338 -5.00 -2.27 18.24
CA ASP A 338 -5.22 -1.51 19.48
C ASP A 338 -4.67 -0.08 19.39
N SER A 339 -3.50 0.09 18.76
CA SER A 339 -2.92 1.40 18.49
C SER A 339 -3.82 2.20 17.51
N PHE A 340 -4.31 1.54 16.46
CA PHE A 340 -5.24 2.15 15.51
C PHE A 340 -6.56 2.55 16.20
N ALA A 341 -7.13 1.71 17.04
CA ALA A 341 -8.34 2.02 17.76
C ALA A 341 -8.19 3.25 18.68
N LYS A 342 -7.07 3.35 19.41
CA LYS A 342 -6.77 4.53 20.24
C LYS A 342 -6.58 5.79 19.42
N LEU A 343 -5.98 5.69 18.22
CA LEU A 343 -5.87 6.80 17.29
C LEU A 343 -7.25 7.32 16.90
N ILE A 344 -8.15 6.43 16.44
CA ILE A 344 -9.49 6.82 16.02
C ILE A 344 -10.33 7.33 17.18
N GLU A 345 -10.17 6.77 18.39
CA GLU A 345 -10.80 7.31 19.60
C GLU A 345 -10.35 8.75 19.86
N ALA A 346 -9.04 9.04 19.73
CA ALA A 346 -8.51 10.39 19.88
C ALA A 346 -9.04 11.34 18.80
N CYS A 347 -9.14 10.89 17.55
CA CYS A 347 -9.66 11.68 16.43
C CYS A 347 -11.14 12.02 16.59
N ASN A 348 -11.95 11.13 17.15
CA ASN A 348 -13.38 11.32 17.35
C ASN A 348 -13.72 12.20 18.58
N GLU A 349 -12.75 12.53 19.42
CA GLU A 349 -13.00 13.32 20.62
C GLU A 349 -12.91 14.82 20.35
N THR A 350 -14.03 15.43 20.05
CA THR A 350 -14.15 16.86 19.66
C THR A 350 -14.23 17.83 20.86
N GLY A 351 -14.41 17.34 22.09
CA GLY A 351 -14.69 18.16 23.30
C GLY A 351 -13.49 18.41 24.22
N CYS A 352 -12.27 17.98 23.86
CA CYS A 352 -11.10 18.13 24.71
C CYS A 352 -10.21 19.33 24.30
N SER A 353 -9.35 19.76 25.25
CA SER A 353 -8.31 20.78 24.91
C SER A 353 -7.27 20.21 23.95
N THR A 354 -6.61 21.08 23.21
CA THR A 354 -5.55 20.72 22.24
C THR A 354 -4.45 19.88 22.91
N ASP A 355 -3.98 20.26 24.11
CA ASP A 355 -2.93 19.53 24.82
C ASP A 355 -3.37 18.10 25.17
N LYS A 356 -4.63 17.95 25.62
CA LYS A 356 -5.18 16.63 25.94
C LYS A 356 -5.36 15.79 24.68
N TRP A 357 -5.78 16.41 23.58
CA TRP A 357 -5.90 15.77 22.27
C TRP A 357 -4.53 15.27 21.76
N LEU A 358 -3.51 16.13 21.80
CA LEU A 358 -2.14 15.76 21.40
C LEU A 358 -1.58 14.63 22.26
N SER A 359 -1.80 14.67 23.59
CA SER A 359 -1.36 13.61 24.51
C SER A 359 -2.05 12.27 24.20
N ARG A 360 -3.32 12.26 23.81
CA ARG A 360 -4.02 11.02 23.39
C ARG A 360 -3.52 10.52 22.05
N LEU A 361 -3.29 11.43 21.12
CA LEU A 361 -2.73 11.10 19.80
C LEU A 361 -1.36 10.42 19.95
N GLU A 362 -0.47 11.00 20.75
CA GLU A 362 0.83 10.41 21.11
C GLU A 362 0.66 9.08 21.85
N GLY A 363 -0.24 9.02 22.83
CA GLY A 363 -0.56 7.84 23.64
C GLY A 363 -1.15 6.68 22.82
N SER A 364 -1.65 6.93 21.62
CA SER A 364 -2.07 5.88 20.68
C SER A 364 -0.90 5.02 20.23
N GLY A 365 0.31 5.61 20.14
CA GLY A 365 1.51 4.97 19.63
C GLY A 365 1.52 4.74 18.10
N TRP A 366 0.49 5.19 17.37
CA TRP A 366 0.35 4.92 15.94
C TRP A 366 1.47 5.55 15.10
N LEU A 367 1.74 6.84 15.28
CA LEU A 367 2.83 7.52 14.58
C LEU A 367 4.21 6.93 14.91
N SER A 368 4.38 6.35 16.10
CA SER A 368 5.59 5.60 16.45
C SER A 368 5.71 4.30 15.64
N LEU A 369 4.60 3.60 15.35
CA LEU A 369 4.61 2.44 14.46
C LEU A 369 4.96 2.83 13.03
N VAL A 370 4.41 3.93 12.53
CA VAL A 370 4.74 4.50 11.21
C VAL A 370 6.23 4.83 11.12
N LEU A 371 6.75 5.57 12.10
CA LEU A 371 8.16 5.95 12.19
C LEU A 371 9.09 4.72 12.18
N ASN A 372 8.79 3.73 13.00
CA ASN A 372 9.60 2.51 13.09
C ASN A 372 9.56 1.69 11.78
N SER A 373 8.41 1.65 11.10
CA SER A 373 8.25 0.99 9.80
C SER A 373 9.09 1.68 8.72
N LEU A 374 9.03 2.99 8.63
CA LEU A 374 9.83 3.78 7.70
C LEU A 374 11.33 3.65 8.01
N ASN A 375 11.73 3.73 9.29
CA ASN A 375 13.13 3.59 9.69
C ASN A 375 13.69 2.21 9.35
N ALA A 376 12.94 1.13 9.62
CA ALA A 376 13.34 -0.22 9.25
C ALA A 376 13.52 -0.35 7.73
N SER A 377 12.62 0.23 6.96
CA SER A 377 12.66 0.21 5.49
C SER A 377 13.83 1.03 4.93
N CYS A 378 14.13 2.21 5.49
CA CYS A 378 15.29 3.01 5.11
C CYS A 378 16.61 2.28 5.36
N VAL A 379 16.74 1.58 6.49
CA VAL A 379 17.94 0.78 6.78
C VAL A 379 18.13 -0.35 5.77
N VAL A 380 17.05 -1.05 5.39
CA VAL A 380 17.10 -2.10 4.37
C VAL A 380 17.43 -1.51 3.00
N ALA A 381 16.78 -0.39 2.63
CA ALA A 381 17.06 0.32 1.38
C ALA A 381 18.51 0.77 1.28
N GLN A 382 19.09 1.27 2.38
CA GLN A 382 20.50 1.67 2.46
C GLN A 382 21.45 0.47 2.24
N CYS A 383 21.15 -0.68 2.84
CA CYS A 383 21.96 -1.87 2.63
C CYS A 383 21.95 -2.34 1.16
N LEU A 384 20.80 -2.21 0.48
CA LEU A 384 20.69 -2.60 -0.93
C LEU A 384 21.35 -1.59 -1.86
N ASP A 385 21.02 -0.30 -1.73
CA ASP A 385 21.43 0.76 -2.64
C ASP A 385 22.88 1.19 -2.41
N GLN A 386 23.23 1.55 -1.17
CA GLN A 386 24.54 2.14 -0.85
C GLN A 386 25.63 1.09 -0.56
N GLU A 387 25.27 0.00 0.12
CA GLU A 387 26.24 -1.04 0.43
C GLU A 387 26.30 -2.15 -0.64
N GLY A 388 25.34 -2.21 -1.58
CA GLY A 388 25.24 -3.25 -2.59
C GLY A 388 25.14 -4.66 -1.99
N SER A 389 24.59 -4.77 -0.78
CA SER A 389 24.55 -6.02 -0.01
C SER A 389 23.18 -6.65 -0.08
N PRO A 390 23.07 -7.99 -0.25
CA PRO A 390 21.79 -8.68 -0.20
C PRO A 390 21.20 -8.65 1.21
N VAL A 391 19.86 -8.57 1.28
CA VAL A 391 19.11 -8.48 2.54
C VAL A 391 18.03 -9.54 2.59
N LEU A 392 17.96 -10.30 3.68
CA LEU A 392 16.82 -11.12 4.04
C LEU A 392 16.03 -10.41 5.13
N VAL A 393 14.74 -10.14 4.88
CA VAL A 393 13.81 -9.60 5.88
C VAL A 393 12.90 -10.73 6.37
N HIS A 394 12.82 -10.90 7.67
CA HIS A 394 11.86 -11.80 8.29
C HIS A 394 11.24 -11.21 9.55
N GLY A 395 10.07 -11.71 9.90
CA GLY A 395 9.40 -11.49 11.17
C GLY A 395 8.90 -12.83 11.67
N ALA A 396 8.02 -12.87 12.68
CA ALA A 396 7.53 -14.14 13.22
C ALA A 396 7.03 -15.09 12.12
N LYS A 397 5.86 -14.81 11.57
CA LYS A 397 5.28 -15.60 10.47
C LYS A 397 5.58 -15.04 9.07
N GLY A 398 6.22 -13.88 8.99
CA GLY A 398 6.49 -13.22 7.72
C GLY A 398 5.24 -12.72 6.96
N LEU A 399 4.15 -12.46 7.65
CA LEU A 399 2.83 -12.10 7.07
C LEU A 399 2.43 -10.64 7.31
N ASP A 400 3.15 -9.92 8.17
CA ASP A 400 2.78 -8.59 8.64
C ASP A 400 3.96 -7.61 8.48
N SER A 401 4.77 -7.41 9.52
CA SER A 401 5.92 -6.47 9.52
C SER A 401 6.91 -6.71 8.39
N THR A 402 7.13 -7.97 8.03
CA THR A 402 8.00 -8.33 6.88
C THR A 402 7.48 -7.70 5.60
N LEU A 403 6.17 -7.81 5.33
CA LEU A 403 5.56 -7.31 4.10
C LEU A 403 5.53 -5.77 4.08
N ILE A 404 5.33 -5.11 5.22
CA ILE A 404 5.46 -3.65 5.32
C ILE A 404 6.87 -3.23 4.86
N VAL A 405 7.90 -3.83 5.45
CA VAL A 405 9.29 -3.43 5.16
C VAL A 405 9.65 -3.73 3.71
N THR A 406 9.36 -4.95 3.22
CA THR A 406 9.73 -5.32 1.84
C THR A 406 9.00 -4.49 0.79
N SER A 407 7.76 -4.09 1.05
CA SER A 407 6.99 -3.24 0.14
C SER A 407 7.47 -1.79 0.17
N LEU A 408 7.70 -1.21 1.37
CA LEU A 408 8.19 0.16 1.49
C LEU A 408 9.59 0.34 0.89
N VAL A 409 10.47 -0.65 1.06
CA VAL A 409 11.79 -0.65 0.41
C VAL A 409 11.67 -0.52 -1.10
N GLN A 410 10.73 -1.24 -1.72
CA GLN A 410 10.50 -1.15 -3.16
C GLN A 410 9.94 0.21 -3.57
N ILE A 411 9.06 0.83 -2.78
CA ILE A 411 8.56 2.19 -3.05
C ILE A 411 9.69 3.23 -2.95
N ILE A 412 10.60 3.07 -1.98
CA ILE A 412 11.76 3.95 -1.80
C ILE A 412 12.73 3.84 -2.97
N LEU A 413 13.06 2.62 -3.38
CA LEU A 413 14.12 2.34 -4.35
C LEU A 413 13.64 2.33 -5.79
N ASN A 414 12.43 1.83 -6.05
CA ASN A 414 11.92 1.60 -7.42
C ASN A 414 10.86 2.64 -7.81
N PRO A 415 11.15 3.52 -8.77
CA PRO A 415 10.20 4.51 -9.28
C PRO A 415 8.89 3.92 -9.81
N ASP A 416 8.92 2.73 -10.41
CA ASP A 416 7.73 2.05 -10.94
C ASP A 416 6.69 1.82 -9.83
N CYS A 417 7.12 1.46 -8.61
CA CYS A 417 6.21 1.26 -7.47
C CYS A 417 5.48 2.54 -7.01
N ARG A 418 5.88 3.70 -7.50
CA ARG A 418 5.25 5.01 -7.24
C ARG A 418 4.23 5.40 -8.31
N THR A 419 4.05 4.56 -9.34
CA THR A 419 2.98 4.69 -10.33
C THR A 419 1.72 3.97 -9.88
N VAL A 420 0.57 4.30 -10.49
CA VAL A 420 -0.70 3.61 -10.18
C VAL A 420 -0.58 2.11 -10.45
N ARG A 421 -0.12 1.72 -11.62
CA ARG A 421 0.02 0.30 -12.00
C ARG A 421 1.12 -0.40 -11.24
N GLY A 422 2.22 0.28 -10.95
CA GLY A 422 3.33 -0.28 -10.18
C GLY A 422 2.96 -0.54 -8.72
N LEU A 423 2.15 0.33 -8.09
CA LEU A 423 1.63 0.09 -6.75
C LEU A 423 0.64 -1.09 -6.74
N GLN A 424 -0.24 -1.20 -7.74
CA GLN A 424 -1.14 -2.35 -7.87
C GLN A 424 -0.36 -3.66 -8.03
N ALA A 425 0.66 -3.69 -8.89
CA ALA A 425 1.55 -4.83 -9.08
C ALA A 425 2.30 -5.21 -7.78
N LEU A 426 2.77 -4.21 -7.03
CA LEU A 426 3.42 -4.40 -5.73
C LEU A 426 2.46 -5.05 -4.73
N ILE A 427 1.23 -4.56 -4.64
CA ILE A 427 0.20 -5.12 -3.74
C ILE A 427 -0.13 -6.55 -4.13
N GLU A 428 -0.30 -6.85 -5.41
CA GLU A 428 -0.54 -8.23 -5.88
C GLU A 428 0.60 -9.15 -5.46
N ARG A 429 1.84 -8.76 -5.72
CA ARG A 429 3.03 -9.59 -5.48
C ARG A 429 3.39 -9.71 -3.99
N GLU A 430 3.42 -8.60 -3.27
CA GLU A 430 3.96 -8.55 -1.90
C GLU A 430 2.88 -8.69 -0.81
N TRP A 431 1.60 -8.56 -1.13
CA TRP A 431 0.53 -8.70 -0.15
C TRP A 431 -0.38 -9.89 -0.45
N ILE A 432 -0.95 -9.95 -1.65
CA ILE A 432 -1.94 -10.98 -2.00
C ILE A 432 -1.24 -12.33 -2.22
N GLN A 433 -0.30 -12.40 -3.17
CA GLN A 433 0.45 -13.63 -3.45
C GLN A 433 1.43 -14.00 -2.34
N ALA A 434 1.90 -13.01 -1.59
CA ALA A 434 2.70 -13.26 -0.39
C ALA A 434 1.88 -13.79 0.79
N GLY A 435 0.55 -13.81 0.69
CA GLY A 435 -0.34 -14.46 1.63
C GLY A 435 -0.63 -13.65 2.89
N HIS A 436 -0.71 -12.30 2.77
CA HIS A 436 -1.27 -11.51 3.87
C HIS A 436 -2.72 -11.90 4.11
N PRO A 437 -3.08 -12.30 5.33
CA PRO A 437 -4.42 -12.87 5.57
C PRO A 437 -5.47 -11.76 5.75
N PHE A 438 -5.89 -11.16 4.63
CA PHE A 438 -6.82 -10.03 4.63
C PHE A 438 -8.13 -10.31 5.34
N ALA A 439 -8.76 -11.47 5.09
CA ALA A 439 -10.04 -11.82 5.71
C ALA A 439 -9.95 -11.88 7.23
N SER A 440 -8.90 -12.50 7.77
CA SER A 440 -8.67 -12.60 9.22
C SER A 440 -8.23 -11.29 9.84
N ARG A 441 -7.39 -10.48 9.14
CA ARG A 441 -6.89 -9.20 9.66
C ARG A 441 -7.99 -8.15 9.71
N HIS A 442 -8.81 -8.05 8.67
CA HIS A 442 -9.84 -7.04 8.48
C HIS A 442 -11.25 -7.50 8.92
N ARG A 443 -11.32 -8.62 9.64
CA ARG A 443 -12.58 -9.09 10.20
C ARG A 443 -13.20 -8.06 11.14
N TYR A 444 -12.40 -7.48 12.02
CA TYR A 444 -12.74 -6.44 12.96
C TYR A 444 -11.89 -5.19 12.70
N SER A 445 -12.40 -4.02 13.09
CA SER A 445 -11.72 -2.75 12.96
C SER A 445 -11.61 -2.04 14.32
N CYS A 446 -11.43 -0.74 14.30
CA CYS A 446 -11.15 0.08 15.49
C CYS A 446 -12.28 0.16 16.51
N TYR A 447 -13.54 -0.03 16.10
CA TYR A 447 -14.70 0.13 16.99
C TYR A 447 -15.12 -1.17 17.68
N THR A 448 -14.71 -2.33 17.18
CA THR A 448 -14.99 -3.59 17.86
C THR A 448 -14.32 -3.62 19.24
N PRO A 449 -15.03 -3.93 20.34
CA PRO A 449 -14.45 -4.01 21.68
C PRO A 449 -13.29 -5.01 21.75
N HIS A 450 -12.25 -4.67 22.52
CA HIS A 450 -11.03 -5.49 22.65
C HIS A 450 -11.31 -6.95 23.03
N GLN A 451 -12.31 -7.20 23.89
CA GLN A 451 -12.69 -8.56 24.32
C GLN A 451 -13.27 -9.41 23.17
N THR A 452 -13.86 -8.78 22.17
CA THR A 452 -14.48 -9.44 21.02
C THR A 452 -13.47 -9.71 19.89
N ARG A 453 -12.37 -8.94 19.85
CA ARG A 453 -11.36 -9.05 18.80
C ARG A 453 -10.61 -10.37 18.88
N ASN A 454 -10.41 -10.99 17.73
CA ASN A 454 -9.55 -12.15 17.63
C ASN A 454 -8.07 -11.73 17.68
N LYS A 455 -7.21 -12.61 18.19
CA LYS A 455 -5.75 -12.42 18.14
C LYS A 455 -5.18 -12.29 16.72
N THR A 456 -5.94 -12.71 15.71
CA THR A 456 -5.57 -12.63 14.29
C THR A 456 -5.94 -11.31 13.64
N SER A 457 -6.83 -10.51 14.24
CA SER A 457 -7.22 -9.19 13.70
C SER A 457 -6.06 -8.20 13.80
N GLY A 458 -5.93 -7.31 12.81
CA GLY A 458 -4.82 -6.36 12.75
C GLY A 458 -5.06 -5.27 11.71
N ALA A 459 -4.43 -4.12 11.91
CA ALA A 459 -4.46 -2.98 10.99
C ALA A 459 -3.14 -2.84 10.19
N THR A 460 -2.49 -3.97 9.85
CA THR A 460 -1.17 -4.00 9.22
C THR A 460 -1.17 -3.32 7.86
N PHE A 461 -2.18 -3.58 7.03
CA PHE A 461 -2.28 -2.95 5.71
C PHE A 461 -2.57 -1.46 5.81
N VAL A 462 -3.36 -1.02 6.80
CA VAL A 462 -3.60 0.41 7.07
C VAL A 462 -2.29 1.11 7.46
N LEU A 463 -1.47 0.47 8.31
CA LEU A 463 -0.15 0.98 8.68
C LEU A 463 0.77 1.14 7.46
N PHE A 464 0.72 0.18 6.53
CA PHE A 464 1.45 0.28 5.27
C PHE A 464 0.96 1.47 4.42
N LEU A 465 -0.35 1.65 4.28
CA LEU A 465 -0.92 2.77 3.53
C LEU A 465 -0.57 4.13 4.16
N ASP A 466 -0.57 4.23 5.50
CA ASP A 466 -0.14 5.45 6.19
C ASP A 466 1.35 5.73 5.94
N CYS A 467 2.21 4.70 5.95
CA CYS A 467 3.61 4.88 5.57
C CYS A 467 3.76 5.42 4.14
N ILE A 468 2.94 4.96 3.17
CA ILE A 468 2.94 5.53 1.81
C ILE A 468 2.47 6.99 1.84
N TYR A 469 1.44 7.30 2.61
CA TYR A 469 0.98 8.68 2.80
C TYR A 469 2.12 9.58 3.31
N GLN A 470 2.91 9.15 4.30
CA GLN A 470 4.07 9.90 4.78
C GLN A 470 5.16 10.10 3.71
N LEU A 471 5.37 9.09 2.86
CA LEU A 471 6.27 9.24 1.71
C LEU A 471 5.72 10.24 0.69
N PHE A 472 4.42 10.19 0.44
CA PHE A 472 3.73 11.10 -0.47
C PHE A 472 3.83 12.56 0.01
N THR A 473 3.58 12.83 1.30
CA THR A 473 3.65 14.19 1.86
C THR A 473 5.04 14.78 1.77
N GLN A 474 6.09 13.95 1.94
CA GLN A 474 7.48 14.40 1.82
C GLN A 474 7.95 14.54 0.37
N PHE A 475 7.40 13.76 -0.57
CA PHE A 475 7.80 13.71 -1.99
C PHE A 475 6.58 13.81 -2.93
N PRO A 476 5.76 14.86 -2.84
CA PRO A 476 4.47 14.90 -3.52
C PRO A 476 4.56 14.79 -5.05
N CYS A 477 5.65 15.27 -5.66
CA CYS A 477 5.84 15.17 -7.10
C CYS A 477 6.30 13.78 -7.59
N SER A 478 6.69 12.88 -6.68
CA SER A 478 7.26 11.58 -7.06
C SER A 478 6.22 10.47 -7.21
N PHE A 479 4.96 10.72 -6.92
CA PHE A 479 3.87 9.75 -6.96
C PHE A 479 2.85 10.11 -8.04
N GLU A 480 2.56 9.15 -8.94
CA GLU A 480 1.57 9.32 -10.01
C GLU A 480 0.14 9.39 -9.47
N PHE A 481 -0.12 8.75 -8.34
CA PHE A 481 -1.43 8.68 -7.71
C PHE A 481 -1.60 9.71 -6.60
N SER A 482 -2.84 10.13 -6.38
CA SER A 482 -3.24 10.99 -5.26
C SER A 482 -3.52 10.18 -3.99
N THR A 483 -3.67 10.86 -2.86
CA THR A 483 -4.06 10.25 -1.56
C THR A 483 -5.42 9.55 -1.63
N GLN A 484 -6.28 9.94 -2.58
CA GLN A 484 -7.58 9.30 -2.81
C GLN A 484 -7.44 7.80 -3.17
N LEU A 485 -6.40 7.42 -3.93
CA LEU A 485 -6.14 6.00 -4.21
C LEU A 485 -5.87 5.22 -2.92
N LEU A 486 -5.11 5.80 -1.98
CA LEU A 486 -4.80 5.14 -0.71
C LEU A 486 -6.06 4.97 0.16
N ILE A 487 -6.95 5.96 0.14
CA ILE A 487 -8.25 5.88 0.83
C ILE A 487 -9.13 4.78 0.23
N LEU A 488 -9.21 4.69 -1.10
CA LEU A 488 -9.95 3.61 -1.76
C LEU A 488 -9.37 2.23 -1.46
N LEU A 489 -8.04 2.10 -1.43
CA LEU A 489 -7.38 0.84 -1.05
C LEU A 489 -7.69 0.46 0.40
N PHE A 490 -7.71 1.43 1.32
CA PHE A 490 -8.14 1.23 2.70
C PHE A 490 -9.58 0.68 2.74
N GLU A 491 -10.53 1.36 2.13
CA GLU A 491 -11.94 0.96 2.12
C GLU A 491 -12.13 -0.44 1.54
N HIS A 492 -11.63 -0.66 0.32
CA HIS A 492 -11.79 -1.94 -0.37
C HIS A 492 -11.06 -3.11 0.29
N SER A 493 -10.07 -2.85 1.16
CA SER A 493 -9.43 -3.90 1.95
C SER A 493 -10.32 -4.41 3.10
N TYR A 494 -11.20 -3.57 3.64
CA TYR A 494 -12.12 -3.92 4.72
C TYR A 494 -13.47 -4.41 4.21
N PHE A 495 -14.04 -3.72 3.24
CA PHE A 495 -15.33 -4.04 2.64
C PHE A 495 -15.30 -3.67 1.16
N SER A 496 -15.78 -4.53 0.31
CA SER A 496 -15.69 -4.34 -1.13
C SER A 496 -16.77 -5.12 -1.86
N GLN A 497 -17.18 -4.60 -3.02
CA GLN A 497 -17.90 -5.37 -4.02
C GLN A 497 -16.97 -6.16 -4.94
N TYR A 498 -15.66 -6.02 -4.79
CA TYR A 498 -14.65 -6.68 -5.60
C TYR A 498 -13.95 -7.81 -4.85
N GLY A 499 -13.42 -8.78 -5.59
CA GLY A 499 -12.80 -9.98 -5.02
C GLY A 499 -11.31 -9.85 -4.68
N THR A 500 -10.65 -8.73 -4.98
CA THR A 500 -9.20 -8.59 -4.90
C THR A 500 -8.63 -8.87 -3.50
N PHE A 501 -9.27 -8.38 -2.44
CA PHE A 501 -8.82 -8.57 -1.06
C PHE A 501 -9.57 -9.68 -0.30
N LEU A 502 -10.26 -10.58 -1.01
CA LEU A 502 -10.91 -11.72 -0.38
C LEU A 502 -9.89 -12.79 0.05
N CYS A 503 -10.28 -13.54 1.09
CA CYS A 503 -9.54 -14.69 1.63
C CYS A 503 -8.24 -14.34 2.37
N ASP A 504 -7.60 -15.36 2.91
CA ASP A 504 -6.35 -15.24 3.68
C ASP A 504 -5.12 -15.74 2.91
N SER A 505 -5.31 -16.40 1.77
CA SER A 505 -4.23 -16.94 0.94
C SER A 505 -4.67 -17.15 -0.50
N GLU A 506 -3.70 -17.28 -1.39
CA GLU A 506 -3.95 -17.64 -2.80
C GLU A 506 -4.56 -19.04 -2.93
N ARG A 507 -4.22 -19.95 -2.01
CA ARG A 507 -4.84 -21.26 -1.91
C ARG A 507 -6.36 -21.16 -1.75
N GLU A 508 -6.85 -20.39 -0.76
CA GLU A 508 -8.29 -20.21 -0.53
C GLU A 508 -8.97 -19.51 -1.70
N ARG A 509 -8.30 -18.53 -2.31
CA ARG A 509 -8.79 -17.83 -3.52
C ARG A 509 -8.98 -18.79 -4.68
N HIS A 510 -8.06 -19.75 -4.83
CA HIS A 510 -8.12 -20.79 -5.84
C HIS A 510 -9.24 -21.79 -5.52
N GLU A 511 -9.37 -22.26 -4.29
CA GLU A 511 -10.42 -23.19 -3.84
C GLU A 511 -11.83 -22.61 -4.07
N LEU A 512 -12.03 -21.31 -3.85
CA LEU A 512 -13.29 -20.59 -4.05
C LEU A 512 -13.48 -20.07 -5.49
N ASN A 513 -12.51 -20.26 -6.38
CA ASN A 513 -12.53 -19.75 -7.74
C ASN A 513 -12.78 -18.23 -7.80
N VAL A 514 -12.14 -17.45 -6.92
CA VAL A 514 -12.33 -16.00 -6.79
C VAL A 514 -12.10 -15.27 -8.11
N HIS A 515 -11.06 -15.64 -8.85
CA HIS A 515 -10.68 -15.00 -10.12
C HIS A 515 -11.74 -15.14 -11.23
N THR A 516 -12.54 -16.20 -11.20
CA THR A 516 -13.57 -16.45 -12.23
C THR A 516 -14.98 -16.07 -11.78
N ARG A 517 -15.22 -16.05 -10.46
CA ARG A 517 -16.54 -15.81 -9.87
C ARG A 517 -16.77 -14.36 -9.45
N THR A 518 -15.72 -13.58 -9.32
CA THR A 518 -15.78 -12.18 -8.84
C THR A 518 -15.10 -11.22 -9.82
N THR A 519 -15.33 -9.93 -9.65
CA THR A 519 -14.66 -8.87 -10.41
C THR A 519 -13.46 -8.35 -9.61
N SER A 520 -12.33 -8.08 -10.28
CA SER A 520 -11.16 -7.46 -9.66
C SER A 520 -11.37 -5.97 -9.41
N LEU A 521 -10.86 -5.47 -8.28
CA LEU A 521 -10.79 -4.03 -7.99
C LEU A 521 -9.95 -3.29 -9.06
N TRP A 522 -8.90 -3.93 -9.57
CA TRP A 522 -8.03 -3.33 -10.58
C TRP A 522 -8.78 -3.07 -11.90
N SER A 523 -9.74 -3.93 -12.26
CA SER A 523 -10.64 -3.69 -13.40
C SER A 523 -11.45 -2.40 -13.26
N TYR A 524 -11.79 -2.01 -12.04
CA TYR A 524 -12.51 -0.77 -11.76
C TYR A 524 -11.58 0.44 -11.71
N LEU A 525 -10.48 0.38 -10.95
CA LEU A 525 -9.58 1.51 -10.74
C LEU A 525 -8.84 1.94 -12.02
N ASN A 526 -8.62 1.01 -12.97
CA ASN A 526 -7.95 1.31 -14.24
C ASN A 526 -8.92 1.74 -15.36
N ARG A 527 -10.20 1.92 -15.06
CA ARG A 527 -11.12 2.58 -16.00
C ARG A 527 -10.69 4.03 -16.21
N PRO A 528 -10.70 4.54 -17.45
CA PRO A 528 -10.22 5.90 -17.74
C PRO A 528 -10.90 7.00 -16.93
N ASP A 529 -12.22 6.89 -16.72
CA ASP A 529 -13.03 7.83 -15.96
C ASP A 529 -12.66 7.82 -14.44
N VAL A 530 -12.41 6.66 -13.89
CA VAL A 530 -12.00 6.49 -12.49
C VAL A 530 -10.53 6.87 -12.31
N LEU A 531 -9.65 6.32 -13.16
CA LEU A 531 -8.21 6.54 -13.11
C LEU A 531 -7.87 8.02 -13.12
N GLN A 532 -8.53 8.81 -13.98
CA GLN A 532 -8.30 10.25 -14.07
C GLN A 532 -8.53 10.98 -12.74
N THR A 533 -9.48 10.52 -11.91
CA THR A 533 -9.76 11.11 -10.59
C THR A 533 -8.71 10.73 -9.54
N LEU A 534 -7.94 9.68 -9.79
CA LEU A 534 -6.92 9.15 -8.89
C LEU A 534 -5.51 9.66 -9.18
N LEU A 535 -5.31 10.31 -10.33
CA LEU A 535 -4.00 10.83 -10.70
C LEU A 535 -3.63 12.05 -9.85
N ASN A 536 -2.35 12.16 -9.58
CA ASN A 536 -1.76 13.31 -8.91
C ASN A 536 -1.36 14.37 -9.95
N PRO A 537 -1.98 15.55 -9.96
CA PRO A 537 -1.66 16.59 -10.94
C PRO A 537 -0.24 17.14 -10.80
N LEU A 538 0.42 16.94 -9.64
CA LEU A 538 1.79 17.39 -9.38
C LEU A 538 2.84 16.37 -9.80
N TYR A 539 2.43 15.20 -10.31
CA TYR A 539 3.37 14.14 -10.64
C TYR A 539 4.37 14.54 -11.71
N GLU A 540 5.63 14.37 -11.37
CA GLU A 540 6.77 14.46 -12.30
C GLU A 540 7.57 13.15 -12.19
N PRO A 541 7.79 12.40 -13.28
CA PRO A 541 8.56 11.16 -13.23
C PRO A 541 9.93 11.38 -12.58
N ASN A 542 10.17 10.70 -11.47
CA ASN A 542 11.40 10.80 -10.70
C ASN A 542 12.07 9.42 -10.60
N ALA A 543 13.14 9.22 -11.37
CA ALA A 543 13.90 7.97 -11.36
C ALA A 543 14.82 7.79 -10.14
N ASN A 544 14.98 8.83 -9.31
CA ASN A 544 15.89 8.77 -8.17
C ASN A 544 15.27 7.99 -7.00
N VAL A 545 16.13 7.43 -6.18
CA VAL A 545 15.76 6.91 -4.86
C VAL A 545 15.24 8.05 -4.00
N ILE A 546 14.11 7.84 -3.32
CA ILE A 546 13.56 8.82 -2.38
C ILE A 546 13.99 8.44 -0.95
N TRP A 547 14.61 9.38 -0.23
CA TRP A 547 15.05 9.15 1.14
C TRP A 547 14.19 9.96 2.12
N PRO A 548 13.18 9.34 2.75
CA PRO A 548 12.31 10.07 3.66
C PRO A 548 13.03 10.44 4.96
N SER A 549 12.62 11.55 5.52
CA SER A 549 12.96 11.87 6.92
C SER A 549 12.14 10.97 7.85
N VAL A 550 12.84 10.32 8.78
CA VAL A 550 12.23 9.50 9.83
C VAL A 550 12.22 10.22 11.19
N ALA A 551 12.40 11.53 11.19
CA ALA A 551 12.27 12.34 12.40
C ALA A 551 10.77 12.50 12.76
N PRO A 552 10.39 12.47 14.05
CA PRO A 552 9.00 12.63 14.47
C PRO A 552 8.32 13.90 13.93
N ILE A 553 9.07 15.00 13.81
CA ILE A 553 8.58 16.29 13.28
C ILE A 553 8.24 16.25 11.78
N SER A 554 8.70 15.22 11.06
CA SER A 554 8.44 15.05 9.62
C SER A 554 7.22 14.18 9.35
N LEU A 555 6.56 13.67 10.39
CA LEU A 555 5.35 12.87 10.27
C LEU A 555 4.10 13.70 10.52
N GLU A 556 3.10 13.49 9.71
CA GLU A 556 1.82 14.19 9.79
C GLU A 556 0.67 13.20 10.07
N LEU A 557 -0.36 13.69 10.76
CA LEU A 557 -1.60 12.93 10.89
C LEU A 557 -2.29 12.86 9.52
N TRP A 558 -2.62 11.66 9.06
CA TRP A 558 -3.38 11.48 7.81
C TRP A 558 -4.85 11.94 8.01
N SER A 559 -5.02 13.26 8.04
CA SER A 559 -6.29 13.90 8.35
C SER A 559 -7.39 13.57 7.34
N GLU A 560 -7.05 13.43 6.04
CA GLU A 560 -7.99 13.06 4.98
C GLU A 560 -8.64 11.69 5.21
N LEU A 561 -7.98 10.80 5.94
CA LEU A 561 -8.53 9.50 6.32
C LEU A 561 -9.14 9.54 7.72
N TYR A 562 -8.36 9.96 8.73
CA TYR A 562 -8.75 9.77 10.14
C TYR A 562 -9.75 10.82 10.65
N LEU A 563 -9.78 11.99 10.03
CA LEU A 563 -10.69 13.09 10.40
C LEU A 563 -11.76 13.35 9.34
N ARG A 564 -11.85 12.50 8.29
CA ARG A 564 -12.76 12.73 7.15
C ARG A 564 -14.24 12.83 7.49
N TRP A 565 -14.65 12.25 8.62
CA TRP A 565 -16.02 12.29 9.11
C TRP A 565 -16.23 13.28 10.26
N VAL A 566 -15.16 13.88 10.76
CA VAL A 566 -15.15 14.83 11.88
C VAL A 566 -15.03 16.27 11.40
N ILE A 567 -14.27 16.50 10.32
CA ILE A 567 -13.99 17.83 9.76
C ILE A 567 -14.82 18.05 8.50
N ASP A 568 -15.35 19.29 8.31
CA ASP A 568 -16.02 19.66 7.08
C ASP A 568 -15.04 19.65 5.88
N GLN A 569 -15.19 18.64 5.05
CA GLN A 569 -14.37 18.43 3.87
C GLN A 569 -14.58 19.47 2.76
N ARG A 570 -15.65 20.30 2.81
CA ARG A 570 -15.91 21.31 1.78
C ARG A 570 -14.82 22.35 1.72
N SER A 571 -14.33 22.77 2.88
CA SER A 571 -13.20 23.69 2.95
C SER A 571 -11.96 23.11 2.32
N VAL A 572 -11.69 21.82 2.55
CA VAL A 572 -10.56 21.08 1.96
C VAL A 572 -10.73 20.93 0.45
N THR A 573 -11.94 20.55 -0.01
CA THR A 573 -12.24 20.42 -1.45
C THR A 573 -12.09 21.74 -2.19
N THR A 574 -12.51 22.85 -1.57
CA THR A 574 -12.37 24.18 -2.15
C THR A 574 -10.89 24.57 -2.29
N VAL A 575 -10.08 24.31 -1.28
CA VAL A 575 -8.63 24.57 -1.31
C VAL A 575 -7.96 23.68 -2.37
N MET A 576 -8.31 22.39 -2.45
CA MET A 576 -7.76 21.48 -3.46
C MET A 576 -8.13 21.91 -4.89
N SER A 577 -9.37 22.38 -5.11
CA SER A 577 -9.78 22.93 -6.41
C SER A 577 -8.96 24.18 -6.78
N GLN A 578 -8.70 25.06 -5.81
CA GLN A 578 -7.84 26.23 -6.02
C GLN A 578 -6.37 25.83 -6.33
N VAL A 579 -5.84 24.85 -5.62
CA VAL A 579 -4.50 24.31 -5.91
C VAL A 579 -4.44 23.74 -7.33
N GLN A 580 -5.45 22.98 -7.75
CA GLN A 580 -5.52 22.40 -9.09
C GLN A 580 -5.63 23.46 -10.17
N GLU A 581 -6.40 24.52 -9.93
CA GLU A 581 -6.49 25.68 -10.83
C GLU A 581 -5.13 26.41 -10.96
N LEU A 582 -4.43 26.63 -9.82
CA LEU A 582 -3.12 27.26 -9.82
C LEU A 582 -2.07 26.41 -10.53
N VAL A 583 -2.06 25.10 -10.35
CA VAL A 583 -1.16 24.18 -11.06
C VAL A 583 -1.44 24.18 -12.56
N THR A 584 -2.71 24.18 -12.96
CA THR A 584 -3.08 24.26 -14.38
C THR A 584 -2.61 25.58 -14.98
N ARG A 585 -2.81 26.67 -14.27
CA ARG A 585 -2.35 28.00 -14.66
C ARG A 585 -0.83 28.11 -14.77
N GLU A 586 -0.12 27.50 -13.85
CA GLU A 586 1.34 27.39 -13.90
C GLU A 586 1.80 26.64 -15.16
N LYS A 587 1.21 25.48 -15.47
CA LYS A 587 1.53 24.71 -16.69
C LYS A 587 1.27 25.52 -17.97
N GLU A 588 0.14 26.24 -18.02
CA GLU A 588 -0.17 27.14 -19.15
C GLU A 588 0.89 28.25 -19.31
N LEU A 589 1.28 28.91 -18.21
CA LEU A 589 2.28 29.97 -18.22
C LEU A 589 3.65 29.43 -18.62
N ARG A 590 4.04 28.23 -18.15
CA ARG A 590 5.28 27.56 -18.58
C ARG A 590 5.27 27.28 -20.09
N THR A 591 4.13 26.80 -20.62
CA THR A 591 3.98 26.53 -22.05
C THR A 591 4.03 27.81 -22.88
N GLN A 592 3.40 28.90 -22.42
CA GLN A 592 3.47 30.21 -23.07
C GLN A 592 4.88 30.76 -23.08
N LEU A 593 5.61 30.66 -21.96
CA LEU A 593 7.00 31.09 -21.83
C LEU A 593 7.91 30.29 -22.78
N ALA A 594 7.73 28.96 -22.84
CA ALA A 594 8.49 28.10 -23.76
C ALA A 594 8.19 28.46 -25.23
N GLY A 595 6.94 28.77 -25.56
CA GLY A 595 6.54 29.25 -26.88
C GLY A 595 7.18 30.57 -27.25
N GLN A 596 7.22 31.54 -26.34
CA GLN A 596 7.87 32.84 -26.53
C GLN A 596 9.39 32.70 -26.69
N LEU A 597 10.02 31.81 -25.93
CA LEU A 597 11.44 31.50 -26.08
C LEU A 597 11.75 30.83 -27.42
N ALA A 598 10.87 29.95 -27.93
CA ALA A 598 11.03 29.26 -29.21
C ALA A 598 10.80 30.19 -30.42
N THR A 599 9.97 31.22 -30.28
CA THR A 599 9.67 32.19 -31.35
C THR A 599 10.67 33.36 -31.45
N GLY A 600 11.68 33.42 -30.58
CA GLY A 600 12.72 34.45 -30.62
C GLY A 600 12.27 35.86 -30.21
N THR A 601 11.00 36.04 -29.85
CA THR A 601 10.47 37.36 -29.40
C THR A 601 10.89 37.76 -27.99
N ALA A 602 11.50 36.83 -27.26
CA ALA A 602 12.00 37.11 -25.90
C ALA A 602 13.41 37.70 -25.85
N HIS A 603 14.11 37.85 -27.01
CA HIS A 603 15.50 38.27 -27.01
C HIS A 603 15.72 39.76 -26.74
N THR A 604 14.70 40.61 -26.87
CA THR A 604 14.85 42.06 -26.71
C THR A 604 14.61 42.57 -25.28
N GLU A 605 14.01 41.80 -24.43
CA GLU A 605 13.76 42.21 -23.02
C GLU A 605 14.64 41.48 -22.00
N MET A 606 15.48 40.52 -22.44
CA MET A 606 16.28 39.69 -21.54
C MET A 606 17.68 40.22 -21.20
N GLU A 607 18.16 41.32 -21.82
CA GLU A 607 19.50 41.86 -21.49
C GLU A 607 19.59 42.44 -20.09
N ASP A 608 18.45 42.79 -19.47
CA ASP A 608 18.42 43.36 -18.10
C ASP A 608 17.88 42.43 -17.00
N ARG A 609 17.39 41.23 -17.34
CA ARG A 609 16.85 40.27 -16.35
C ARG A 609 17.76 39.06 -16.21
N LYS A 610 18.59 39.09 -15.20
CA LYS A 610 19.50 37.98 -14.88
C LYS A 610 18.77 36.78 -14.32
N TRP A 611 18.66 35.73 -15.14
CA TRP A 611 18.45 34.32 -14.81
C TRP A 611 17.26 33.89 -13.93
N LEU A 612 16.22 33.41 -14.57
CA LEU A 612 15.24 32.48 -13.98
C LEU A 612 15.73 31.04 -14.19
N CYS A 613 16.02 30.33 -13.11
CA CYS A 613 16.27 28.89 -13.21
C CYS A 613 14.92 28.17 -13.40
N PRO A 614 14.72 27.39 -14.48
CA PRO A 614 13.43 26.73 -14.76
C PRO A 614 13.00 25.73 -13.68
N ALA A 615 13.95 25.23 -12.89
CA ALA A 615 13.68 24.21 -11.85
C ALA A 615 13.23 24.80 -10.49
N LYS A 616 13.26 26.13 -10.30
CA LYS A 616 12.81 26.78 -9.06
C LYS A 616 12.13 28.10 -9.37
N LEU A 617 10.83 28.14 -9.33
CA LEU A 617 10.00 29.33 -9.37
C LEU A 617 10.12 30.14 -8.06
N LYS A 618 11.28 30.70 -7.77
CA LYS A 618 11.42 31.81 -6.83
C LYS A 618 12.26 32.88 -7.50
N LEU A 619 11.69 34.08 -7.59
CA LEU A 619 12.40 35.28 -8.02
C LEU A 619 13.69 35.43 -7.17
N VAL A 620 14.82 35.37 -7.83
CA VAL A 620 16.10 35.54 -7.19
C VAL A 620 16.74 36.79 -7.77
N ASP A 621 16.90 37.80 -6.93
CA ASP A 621 17.68 38.95 -7.30
C ASP A 621 19.16 38.66 -7.11
N VAL A 622 19.85 38.39 -8.21
CA VAL A 622 21.29 38.03 -8.21
C VAL A 622 22.20 39.22 -7.87
N GLN A 623 21.67 40.42 -7.81
CA GLN A 623 22.51 41.63 -7.63
C GLN A 623 22.63 42.13 -6.20
N HIS A 624 21.86 41.60 -5.26
CA HIS A 624 21.97 42.04 -3.87
C HIS A 624 23.20 41.45 -3.19
N LYS A 625 24.33 42.09 -3.36
CA LYS A 625 25.50 41.87 -2.52
C LYS A 625 25.26 42.59 -1.20
N CYS A 626 25.06 41.84 -0.12
CA CYS A 626 25.11 42.42 1.21
C CYS A 626 26.52 42.98 1.43
N ASN A 627 26.64 44.31 1.50
CA ASN A 627 27.92 44.98 1.70
C ASN A 627 28.49 44.81 3.12
N GLU A 628 27.68 44.33 4.05
CA GLU A 628 27.99 44.13 5.46
C GLU A 628 28.34 42.67 5.81
N CYS A 629 28.14 41.74 4.91
CA CYS A 629 28.51 40.34 5.12
C CYS A 629 29.98 40.09 4.74
N PRO A 630 30.72 39.25 5.50
CA PRO A 630 32.11 38.92 5.19
C PRO A 630 32.23 38.30 3.80
N LYS A 631 33.18 38.77 3.01
CA LYS A 631 33.40 38.38 1.61
C LYS A 631 33.80 36.91 1.41
N SER A 632 34.03 36.13 2.47
CA SER A 632 34.45 34.75 2.43
C SER A 632 33.57 33.85 3.32
N LEU A 633 32.37 33.53 2.89
CA LEU A 633 31.63 32.40 3.48
C LEU A 633 32.19 31.07 2.97
N LYS A 634 32.61 30.18 3.87
CA LYS A 634 33.03 28.84 3.53
C LYS A 634 31.85 28.09 2.91
N ARG A 635 32.12 27.10 2.05
CA ARG A 635 31.10 26.32 1.31
C ARG A 635 30.01 25.73 2.22
N ALA A 636 30.35 25.40 3.47
CA ALA A 636 29.42 24.90 4.49
C ALA A 636 28.44 25.98 5.02
N ASP A 637 28.82 27.26 4.95
CA ASP A 637 28.03 28.36 5.49
C ASP A 637 27.11 29.00 4.46
N ARG A 638 27.18 28.57 3.20
CA ARG A 638 26.41 29.12 2.07
C ARG A 638 24.92 28.81 2.14
N LEU A 639 24.52 27.82 2.97
CA LEU A 639 23.12 27.47 3.22
C LEU A 639 22.53 28.21 4.42
N ASN A 640 23.35 28.99 5.15
CA ASN A 640 22.88 29.73 6.32
C ASN A 640 22.27 31.08 5.95
N PHE A 641 21.30 31.50 6.75
CA PHE A 641 20.70 32.83 6.62
C PHE A 641 21.75 33.91 6.94
N CYS A 642 21.80 34.97 6.14
CA CYS A 642 22.43 36.20 6.54
C CYS A 642 21.55 36.83 7.65
N LYS A 643 21.87 36.55 8.91
CA LYS A 643 21.05 36.91 10.08
C LYS A 643 20.71 38.40 10.20
N PRO A 644 21.57 39.37 9.82
CA PRO A 644 21.23 40.80 9.91
C PRO A 644 20.13 41.24 8.93
N HIS A 645 19.97 40.57 7.78
CA HIS A 645 19.15 41.07 6.67
C HIS A 645 18.13 40.07 6.14
N GLY A 646 17.96 38.87 6.74
CA GLY A 646 16.96 37.86 6.35
C GLY A 646 17.19 37.21 4.99
N TYR A 647 18.41 37.16 4.48
CA TYR A 647 18.75 36.52 3.22
C TYR A 647 19.26 35.09 3.41
N LYS A 648 18.88 34.20 2.51
CA LYS A 648 19.40 32.83 2.43
C LYS A 648 20.11 32.61 1.10
N LEU A 649 21.36 32.13 1.15
CA LEU A 649 22.10 31.70 -0.02
C LEU A 649 21.67 30.26 -0.38
N ILE A 650 21.15 30.07 -1.59
CA ILE A 650 20.76 28.74 -2.12
C ILE A 650 21.60 28.48 -3.37
N GLU A 651 22.24 27.30 -3.42
CA GLU A 651 22.94 26.82 -4.59
C GLU A 651 21.98 25.98 -5.44
N CYS A 652 21.82 26.30 -6.71
CA CYS A 652 21.03 25.51 -7.62
C CYS A 652 21.84 24.29 -8.07
N MET A 653 21.37 23.08 -7.72
CA MET A 653 22.07 21.85 -8.06
C MET A 653 22.10 21.55 -9.57
N MET A 654 21.17 22.11 -10.34
CA MET A 654 21.07 21.87 -11.81
C MET A 654 22.03 22.73 -12.62
N CYS A 655 22.27 23.98 -12.24
CA CYS A 655 23.13 24.91 -12.97
C CYS A 655 24.36 25.36 -12.17
N GLN A 656 24.58 24.85 -10.96
CA GLN A 656 25.64 25.19 -10.04
C GLN A 656 25.76 26.73 -9.74
N SER A 657 24.68 27.44 -9.97
CA SER A 657 24.61 28.89 -9.74
C SER A 657 24.15 29.17 -8.31
N GLN A 658 24.71 30.20 -7.70
CA GLN A 658 24.40 30.63 -6.34
C GLN A 658 23.41 31.79 -6.35
N TYR A 659 22.37 31.67 -5.53
CA TYR A 659 21.31 32.67 -5.45
C TYR A 659 21.12 33.18 -4.03
N ASN A 660 20.86 34.45 -3.93
CA ASN A 660 20.52 35.14 -2.68
C ASN A 660 19.00 35.36 -2.66
N THR A 661 18.29 34.75 -1.73
CA THR A 661 16.82 34.89 -1.61
C THR A 661 16.46 35.68 -0.37
N GLN A 662 15.65 36.69 -0.53
CA GLN A 662 15.03 37.40 0.58
C GLN A 662 13.69 36.72 0.93
N TRP A 663 13.54 36.38 2.19
CA TRP A 663 12.26 35.90 2.69
C TRP A 663 11.46 37.09 3.19
N THR A 664 10.32 37.38 2.56
CA THR A 664 9.27 38.21 3.14
C THR A 664 8.32 37.31 3.88
N CYS A 665 7.91 37.69 5.09
CA CYS A 665 6.96 36.92 5.93
C CYS A 665 5.58 36.75 5.31
N ASP A 666 5.32 37.32 4.16
CA ASP A 666 4.03 37.26 3.46
C ASP A 666 3.92 36.14 2.43
N ALA A 667 4.90 35.21 2.40
CA ALA A 667 4.97 34.13 1.43
C ALA A 667 4.99 32.72 2.07
N ILE A 668 4.26 32.58 3.21
CA ILE A 668 3.93 31.28 3.79
C ILE A 668 2.46 31.00 3.59
#